data_73daf8d2e08f931008f793070922feaf
#
_entry.id   73daf8d2e08f931008f793070922feaf
#
_cell.length_a   1.000
_cell.length_b   1.000
_cell.length_c   1.000
_cell.angle_alpha   90.00
_cell.angle_beta   90.00
_cell.angle_gamma   90.00
#
_symmetry.space_group_name_H-M   'P 1'
#
loop_
_entity.id
_entity.type
_entity.pdbx_description
1 polymer ?
#
loop_
_entity_poly.entity_id
_entity_poly.type
_entity_poly.pdbx_seq_one_letter_code
_entity_poly.pdbx_strand_id
1 'polypeptide(L)'
;MRVASSFVAHHLHQSKLPESSAPAFTHPAHVSMAPAQKPAFGTQEAANQILRGGYRHYDRDGDGKIELSFTLDEKFSAQQKVSIRQVLQMWQDVTTIIFKENSTCADGSITIAADPRTSGGVSQLPNQYYGDMKTTIGTQGAREVPAPGDYFLFTAVHELGHALGLGHPGEYGKRVHTYAQTAYEQDTKACSVMSYWDETNQPGHDFQRRHPCVPMKDDIGAIQKLYGANVNTRPTDTTYGFNSNTGRDHLSLESANDAPIFCIWDGGGNDTLDVSGFSQDQVINLHAESFSSVGGLKGNVSIAKGVTLENAVGGSGNDQINGNEVGNRLRGGAGADRLRGGGGADVFVYDRASDSTLGQPDEILDFTSGTDRIDLSGLLKNTSIRHFYVVEQFTGRAGEIVLSHDQSSGAGSLSLDLTGQGKADMFLKNVGRIRASDIVTGAGSGLGLTGLKRQRSSTPGLLSGLKAHDTVYGFNANSGDRSSSLHAGSGAPRFLVQDAGGNDTLDFSGFEHHQTIDLRHNSASSVGGLRNNVAIARDVVVENAIGGSGQDTLIGNAVDNVLTGGAGGDVLWGVGGRNTFKYDQASDSTGHDADVLMDFASGEDTVDLRALAKQYATPLRLVQDYTGRVGDTVINYHPQSGRYVVGIDLLGHRQSDFLIKSARLIKPQDVLGLTAHRR
;
A
#
# COMPACT_ATOMS: atom_id res chain seq x y z
N MET A 1 27.40 45.81 -8.36
CA MET A 1 28.22 44.58 -8.25
C MET A 1 27.82 43.89 -6.96
N ARG A 2 26.94 42.90 -7.03
CA ARG A 2 26.68 41.96 -5.93
C ARG A 2 27.09 40.61 -6.44
N VAL A 3 28.01 39.98 -5.71
CA VAL A 3 28.59 38.67 -6.03
C VAL A 3 27.49 37.63 -5.78
N ALA A 4 27.07 36.95 -6.81
CA ALA A 4 26.24 35.78 -6.70
C ALA A 4 27.11 34.64 -6.21
N SER A 5 26.89 34.16 -4.98
CA SER A 5 27.52 32.94 -4.50
C SER A 5 26.81 31.74 -5.14
N SER A 6 27.43 31.15 -6.14
CA SER A 6 27.04 29.86 -6.67
C SER A 6 27.42 28.78 -5.64
N PHE A 7 26.41 28.15 -5.03
CA PHE A 7 26.66 26.96 -4.21
C PHE A 7 26.86 25.76 -5.14
N VAL A 8 28.07 25.26 -5.17
CA VAL A 8 28.48 24.03 -5.88
C VAL A 8 28.49 22.90 -4.86
N ALA A 9 27.79 21.82 -5.13
CA ALA A 9 27.89 20.62 -4.32
C ALA A 9 29.28 19.97 -4.51
N HIS A 10 29.94 19.59 -3.42
CA HIS A 10 31.31 19.12 -3.44
C HIS A 10 31.45 17.64 -3.84
N HIS A 11 32.57 17.33 -4.46
CA HIS A 11 33.01 16.04 -5.01
C HIS A 11 32.79 14.82 -4.12
N LEU A 12 32.28 13.75 -4.72
CA LEU A 12 32.41 12.39 -4.22
C LEU A 12 33.85 11.88 -4.47
N HIS A 13 34.67 11.88 -3.46
CA HIS A 13 36.00 11.27 -3.53
C HIS A 13 36.06 10.05 -2.63
N GLN A 14 36.42 8.90 -3.20
CA GLN A 14 36.80 7.73 -2.42
C GLN A 14 38.22 7.96 -1.85
N SER A 15 38.35 8.22 -0.55
CA SER A 15 39.60 8.20 0.14
C SER A 15 39.90 6.78 0.68
N LYS A 16 40.90 6.11 0.11
CA LYS A 16 41.57 4.97 0.76
C LYS A 16 42.32 5.50 1.99
N LEU A 17 41.98 5.02 3.17
CA LEU A 17 42.73 5.24 4.40
C LEU A 17 43.92 4.25 4.46
N PRO A 18 45.14 4.67 4.86
CA PRO A 18 46.24 3.77 5.14
C PRO A 18 46.11 3.17 6.54
N GLU A 19 46.41 1.88 6.66
CA GLU A 19 46.65 1.22 7.96
C GLU A 19 47.87 1.82 8.64
N SER A 20 47.72 2.29 9.87
CA SER A 20 48.84 2.63 10.76
C SER A 20 48.64 1.96 12.12
N SER A 21 49.59 1.11 12.46
CA SER A 21 49.81 0.55 13.79
C SER A 21 50.37 1.60 14.74
N ALA A 22 49.81 1.74 15.94
CA ALA A 22 50.43 2.45 17.04
C ALA A 22 50.05 1.88 18.40
N PRO A 23 50.86 2.05 19.46
CA PRO A 23 50.90 1.16 20.61
C PRO A 23 49.97 1.54 21.74
N ALA A 24 49.71 0.55 22.59
CA ALA A 24 48.86 0.62 23.77
C ALA A 24 49.34 1.65 24.82
N PHE A 25 48.39 2.52 25.25
CA PHE A 25 48.47 3.23 26.52
C PHE A 25 47.25 2.89 27.36
N THR A 26 47.50 2.34 28.54
CA THR A 26 46.51 2.09 29.58
C THR A 26 46.19 3.37 30.33
N HIS A 27 44.89 3.76 30.37
CA HIS A 27 44.39 4.74 31.34
C HIS A 27 42.95 4.39 31.79
N PRO A 28 42.45 4.91 32.91
CA PRO A 28 41.52 4.26 33.82
C PRO A 28 40.07 4.30 33.31
N ALA A 29 39.23 3.39 33.85
CA ALA A 29 37.84 3.17 33.50
C ALA A 29 37.03 4.47 33.40
N HIS A 30 36.82 4.94 32.19
CA HIS A 30 35.70 5.80 31.86
C HIS A 30 34.45 4.90 31.75
N VAL A 31 33.44 5.21 32.52
CA VAL A 31 32.09 4.72 32.34
C VAL A 31 31.69 5.12 30.94
N SER A 32 31.72 4.15 30.01
CA SER A 32 31.24 4.33 28.67
C SER A 32 29.72 4.53 28.76
N MET A 33 29.27 5.77 28.70
CA MET A 33 27.89 6.04 28.32
C MET A 33 27.71 5.44 26.91
N ALA A 34 26.77 4.51 26.77
CA ALA A 34 26.36 4.04 25.45
C ALA A 34 26.10 5.28 24.56
N PRO A 35 26.57 5.29 23.31
CA PRO A 35 26.30 6.42 22.42
C PRO A 35 24.79 6.64 22.37
N ALA A 36 24.37 7.89 22.54
CA ALA A 36 22.95 8.24 22.48
C ALA A 36 22.38 7.71 21.15
N GLN A 37 21.34 6.90 21.25
CA GLN A 37 20.70 6.32 20.07
C GLN A 37 20.21 7.48 19.19
N LYS A 38 20.55 7.47 17.91
CA LYS A 38 20.10 8.50 16.98
C LYS A 38 18.57 8.46 16.86
N PRO A 39 17.92 9.60 16.64
CA PRO A 39 16.49 9.58 16.32
C PRO A 39 16.25 8.81 15.00
N ALA A 40 15.18 8.03 14.97
CA ALA A 40 14.67 7.44 13.75
C ALA A 40 13.70 8.43 13.09
N PHE A 41 13.92 8.72 11.81
CA PHE A 41 13.03 9.58 11.01
C PHE A 41 12.16 8.72 10.10
N GLY A 42 10.86 9.06 10.01
CA GLY A 42 10.00 8.60 8.94
C GLY A 42 10.31 9.34 7.63
N THR A 43 9.76 8.85 6.52
CA THR A 43 9.97 9.44 5.17
C THR A 43 9.67 10.94 5.13
N GLN A 44 8.64 11.41 5.86
CA GLN A 44 8.26 12.83 5.86
C GLN A 44 9.33 13.71 6.53
N GLU A 45 9.91 13.25 7.62
CA GLU A 45 10.97 13.97 8.36
C GLU A 45 12.27 13.95 7.57
N ALA A 46 12.64 12.81 6.98
CA ALA A 46 13.80 12.66 6.10
C ALA A 46 13.66 13.54 4.85
N ALA A 47 12.48 13.58 4.22
CA ALA A 47 12.19 14.47 3.10
C ALA A 47 12.36 15.94 3.48
N ASN A 48 11.88 16.37 4.66
CA ASN A 48 12.10 17.73 5.14
C ASN A 48 13.60 18.05 5.30
N GLN A 49 14.38 17.07 5.75
CA GLN A 49 15.81 17.23 5.93
C GLN A 49 16.54 17.35 4.58
N ILE A 50 16.15 16.57 3.58
CA ILE A 50 16.67 16.65 2.20
C ILE A 50 16.32 18.03 1.59
N LEU A 51 15.15 18.56 1.86
CA LEU A 51 14.62 19.82 1.31
C LEU A 51 14.96 21.08 2.11
N ARG A 52 15.75 20.98 3.20
CA ARG A 52 16.03 22.12 4.08
C ARG A 52 16.67 23.34 3.41
N GLY A 53 17.29 23.16 2.24
CA GLY A 53 17.90 24.24 1.46
C GLY A 53 16.92 25.09 0.68
N GLY A 54 15.66 24.66 0.53
CA GLY A 54 14.60 25.37 -0.18
C GLY A 54 14.80 25.45 -1.70
N TYR A 55 15.63 24.55 -2.27
CA TYR A 55 15.91 24.51 -3.71
C TYR A 55 14.77 23.88 -4.47
N ARG A 56 14.35 24.50 -5.60
CA ARG A 56 13.32 23.97 -6.50
C ARG A 56 13.29 24.70 -7.84
N HIS A 57 12.74 24.05 -8.86
CA HIS A 57 12.28 24.72 -10.07
C HIS A 57 10.93 25.42 -9.83
N TYR A 58 10.65 26.39 -10.66
CA TYR A 58 9.42 27.21 -10.59
C TYR A 58 8.74 27.18 -11.95
N ASP A 59 7.43 27.09 -11.94
CA ASP A 59 6.58 27.34 -13.10
C ASP A 59 6.74 28.83 -13.48
N ARG A 60 7.42 29.08 -14.59
CA ARG A 60 7.81 30.43 -15.02
C ARG A 60 6.87 31.01 -16.06
N ASP A 61 6.16 30.15 -16.79
CA ASP A 61 5.16 30.58 -17.78
C ASP A 61 3.72 30.52 -17.25
N GLY A 62 3.52 29.94 -16.06
CA GLY A 62 2.26 29.92 -15.33
C GLY A 62 1.24 28.94 -15.88
N ASP A 63 1.69 27.90 -16.59
CA ASP A 63 0.80 26.86 -17.15
C ASP A 63 0.42 25.76 -16.16
N GLY A 64 0.95 25.81 -14.93
CA GLY A 64 0.68 24.87 -13.85
C GLY A 64 1.53 23.61 -13.91
N LYS A 65 2.55 23.54 -14.76
CA LYS A 65 3.46 22.41 -14.91
C LYS A 65 4.90 22.85 -14.65
N ILE A 66 5.78 21.89 -14.50
CA ILE A 66 7.23 22.11 -14.54
C ILE A 66 7.79 21.31 -15.71
N GLU A 67 8.20 22.02 -16.76
CA GLU A 67 8.79 21.44 -17.95
C GLU A 67 10.27 21.80 -18.03
N LEU A 68 11.14 20.80 -18.06
CA LEU A 68 12.57 20.99 -18.12
C LEU A 68 13.14 20.41 -19.42
N SER A 69 13.88 21.22 -20.16
CA SER A 69 14.65 20.71 -21.28
C SER A 69 15.94 20.06 -20.79
N PHE A 70 16.49 19.10 -21.53
CA PHE A 70 17.82 18.57 -21.23
C PHE A 70 18.65 18.31 -22.48
N THR A 71 19.97 18.34 -22.30
CA THR A 71 20.95 18.01 -23.35
C THR A 71 22.01 17.07 -22.79
N LEU A 72 22.52 16.15 -23.62
CA LEU A 72 23.53 15.16 -23.26
C LEU A 72 24.83 15.43 -24.02
N ASP A 73 25.97 15.45 -23.31
CA ASP A 73 27.30 15.60 -23.90
C ASP A 73 27.61 14.44 -24.87
N GLU A 74 28.22 14.77 -26.02
CA GLU A 74 28.63 13.80 -27.02
C GLU A 74 29.75 12.83 -26.53
N LYS A 75 30.40 13.17 -25.45
CA LYS A 75 31.42 12.32 -24.81
C LYS A 75 30.87 11.10 -24.09
N PHE A 76 29.58 11.07 -23.78
CA PHE A 76 28.94 9.84 -23.29
C PHE A 76 28.84 8.80 -24.40
N SER A 77 29.05 7.52 -24.07
CA SER A 77 28.75 6.43 -25.00
C SER A 77 27.26 6.41 -25.34
N ALA A 78 26.90 5.72 -26.41
CA ALA A 78 25.49 5.57 -26.80
C ALA A 78 24.66 4.93 -25.68
N GLN A 79 25.20 3.94 -24.99
CA GLN A 79 24.52 3.24 -23.90
C GLN A 79 24.47 4.07 -22.62
N GLN A 80 25.51 4.84 -22.30
CA GLN A 80 25.47 5.81 -21.20
C GLN A 80 24.38 6.86 -21.41
N LYS A 81 24.21 7.35 -22.65
CA LYS A 81 23.11 8.28 -23.00
C LYS A 81 21.73 7.63 -22.80
N VAL A 82 21.57 6.34 -23.17
CA VAL A 82 20.33 5.59 -22.90
C VAL A 82 20.09 5.51 -21.41
N SER A 83 21.09 5.12 -20.62
CA SER A 83 20.96 5.01 -19.17
C SER A 83 20.61 6.35 -18.49
N ILE A 84 21.19 7.47 -18.93
CA ILE A 84 20.85 8.79 -18.38
C ILE A 84 19.40 9.15 -18.69
N ARG A 85 18.88 8.84 -19.89
CA ARG A 85 17.46 9.02 -20.22
C ARG A 85 16.56 8.16 -19.33
N GLN A 86 16.96 6.93 -19.04
CA GLN A 86 16.25 6.07 -18.10
C GLN A 86 16.23 6.67 -16.68
N VAL A 87 17.33 7.26 -16.22
CA VAL A 87 17.36 7.96 -14.92
C VAL A 87 16.40 9.15 -14.89
N LEU A 88 16.38 9.98 -15.93
CA LEU A 88 15.39 11.07 -16.03
C LEU A 88 13.95 10.52 -16.02
N GLN A 89 13.71 9.41 -16.70
CA GLN A 89 12.41 8.74 -16.69
C GLN A 89 12.05 8.22 -15.27
N MET A 90 13.01 7.70 -14.50
CA MET A 90 12.76 7.29 -13.10
C MET A 90 12.29 8.46 -12.24
N TRP A 91 12.89 9.64 -12.39
CA TRP A 91 12.45 10.85 -11.71
C TRP A 91 11.08 11.33 -12.19
N GLN A 92 10.79 11.24 -13.50
CA GLN A 92 9.48 11.57 -14.05
C GLN A 92 8.40 10.59 -13.63
N ASP A 93 8.72 9.32 -13.44
CA ASP A 93 7.75 8.33 -12.96
C ASP A 93 7.21 8.66 -11.57
N VAL A 94 8.02 9.26 -10.71
CA VAL A 94 7.65 9.54 -9.31
C VAL A 94 7.13 10.97 -9.06
N THR A 95 7.26 11.87 -10.05
CA THR A 95 6.86 13.28 -9.90
C THR A 95 6.21 13.83 -11.16
N THR A 96 5.55 14.99 -11.07
CA THR A 96 4.85 15.62 -12.19
C THR A 96 5.75 16.43 -13.13
N ILE A 97 7.08 16.42 -12.93
CA ILE A 97 8.03 17.09 -13.85
C ILE A 97 8.01 16.39 -15.21
N ILE A 98 8.09 17.18 -16.28
CA ILE A 98 8.17 16.71 -17.66
C ILE A 98 9.54 17.04 -18.24
N PHE A 99 10.27 16.04 -18.75
CA PHE A 99 11.55 16.25 -19.42
C PHE A 99 11.41 16.22 -20.94
N LYS A 100 12.06 17.18 -21.62
CA LYS A 100 12.08 17.30 -23.08
C LYS A 100 13.53 17.39 -23.58
N GLU A 101 13.97 16.37 -24.32
CA GLU A 101 15.33 16.35 -24.86
C GLU A 101 15.50 17.35 -26.02
N ASN A 102 16.63 18.08 -26.04
CA ASN A 102 17.02 19.02 -27.10
C ASN A 102 15.87 20.02 -27.45
N SER A 103 15.16 20.50 -26.45
CA SER A 103 14.05 21.44 -26.57
C SER A 103 14.36 22.78 -25.89
N THR A 104 13.41 23.69 -25.91
CA THR A 104 13.39 24.90 -25.09
C THR A 104 12.15 24.85 -24.19
N CYS A 105 12.35 24.96 -22.89
CA CYS A 105 11.27 25.03 -21.91
C CYS A 105 11.41 26.32 -21.09
N ALA A 106 10.29 26.92 -20.73
CA ALA A 106 10.29 28.19 -20.00
C ALA A 106 10.82 28.04 -18.57
N ASP A 107 10.58 26.89 -17.94
CA ASP A 107 10.88 26.64 -16.51
C ASP A 107 12.35 26.36 -16.24
N GLY A 108 13.08 25.89 -17.25
CA GLY A 108 14.51 25.68 -17.14
C GLY A 108 15.08 24.56 -18.02
N SER A 109 16.38 24.35 -17.83
CA SER A 109 17.11 23.34 -18.58
C SER A 109 18.15 22.61 -17.73
N ILE A 110 18.54 21.39 -18.13
CA ILE A 110 19.62 20.61 -17.52
C ILE A 110 20.64 20.26 -18.62
N THR A 111 21.81 20.88 -18.56
CA THR A 111 22.95 20.50 -19.41
C THR A 111 23.74 19.40 -18.69
N ILE A 112 23.73 18.17 -19.22
CA ILE A 112 24.39 17.01 -18.64
C ILE A 112 25.69 16.74 -19.36
N ALA A 113 26.82 17.02 -18.69
CA ALA A 113 28.17 16.90 -19.22
C ALA A 113 28.91 15.67 -18.68
N ALA A 114 29.76 15.07 -19.50
CA ALA A 114 30.67 13.99 -19.12
C ALA A 114 32.01 14.56 -18.67
N ASP A 115 32.57 14.03 -17.56
CA ASP A 115 33.98 14.31 -17.18
C ASP A 115 34.76 13.00 -17.05
N PRO A 116 35.69 12.72 -18.01
CA PRO A 116 36.50 11.51 -18.00
C PRO A 116 37.61 11.50 -16.94
N ARG A 117 37.78 12.59 -16.18
CA ARG A 117 38.83 12.72 -15.17
C ARG A 117 38.38 12.33 -13.77
N THR A 118 37.09 12.12 -13.57
CA THR A 118 36.52 11.73 -12.28
C THR A 118 35.49 10.63 -12.45
N SER A 119 35.27 9.85 -11.42
CA SER A 119 34.18 8.88 -11.33
C SER A 119 32.93 9.45 -10.62
N GLY A 120 33.10 10.53 -9.83
CA GLY A 120 31.99 11.22 -9.14
C GLY A 120 31.29 12.23 -10.04
N GLY A 121 30.45 13.04 -9.42
CA GLY A 121 29.70 14.06 -10.14
C GLY A 121 29.60 15.37 -9.37
N VAL A 122 28.97 16.33 -9.99
CA VAL A 122 28.57 17.61 -9.40
C VAL A 122 27.41 18.20 -10.15
N SER A 123 26.44 18.74 -9.43
CA SER A 123 25.31 19.45 -10.02
C SER A 123 25.04 20.78 -9.33
N GLN A 124 24.48 21.71 -10.08
CA GLN A 124 23.92 22.94 -9.55
C GLN A 124 22.53 22.66 -8.98
N LEU A 125 22.12 23.49 -8.02
CA LEU A 125 20.81 23.44 -7.39
C LEU A 125 19.95 24.59 -7.91
N PRO A 126 18.69 24.33 -8.34
CA PRO A 126 17.78 25.33 -8.87
C PRO A 126 17.30 26.30 -7.79
N ASN A 127 16.94 27.51 -8.19
CA ASN A 127 16.31 28.49 -7.30
C ASN A 127 15.43 29.45 -8.09
N GLN A 128 14.77 30.38 -7.40
CA GLN A 128 13.84 31.33 -8.03
C GLN A 128 14.44 32.19 -9.18
N TYR A 129 15.76 32.34 -9.22
CA TYR A 129 16.45 33.14 -10.22
C TYR A 129 17.06 32.32 -11.36
N TYR A 130 17.40 31.02 -11.05
CA TYR A 130 18.10 30.15 -11.99
C TYR A 130 17.34 28.82 -12.11
N GLY A 131 16.85 28.55 -13.33
CA GLY A 131 16.23 27.28 -13.75
C GLY A 131 17.15 26.43 -14.64
N ASP A 132 18.28 27.02 -15.14
CA ASP A 132 19.20 26.32 -16.02
C ASP A 132 20.32 25.70 -15.21
N MET A 133 20.32 24.38 -15.12
CA MET A 133 21.25 23.58 -14.31
C MET A 133 22.36 23.00 -15.16
N LYS A 134 23.55 23.02 -14.62
CA LYS A 134 24.68 22.25 -15.17
C LYS A 134 24.99 21.08 -14.26
N THR A 135 24.86 19.88 -14.80
CA THR A 135 25.16 18.62 -14.13
C THR A 135 26.36 17.99 -14.83
N THR A 136 27.35 17.56 -14.08
CA THR A 136 28.51 16.82 -14.60
C THR A 136 28.51 15.44 -13.99
N ILE A 137 28.62 14.40 -14.82
CA ILE A 137 28.71 13.01 -14.43
C ILE A 137 30.08 12.46 -14.82
N GLY A 138 30.80 11.92 -13.86
CA GLY A 138 32.12 11.34 -14.09
C GLY A 138 32.01 10.03 -14.88
N THR A 139 32.92 9.89 -15.87
CA THR A 139 32.99 8.69 -16.71
C THR A 139 34.30 7.92 -16.52
N GLN A 140 35.19 8.35 -15.60
CA GLN A 140 36.43 7.63 -15.29
C GLN A 140 36.12 6.24 -14.72
N GLY A 141 36.54 5.20 -15.41
CA GLY A 141 36.28 3.81 -15.02
C GLY A 141 34.84 3.32 -15.22
N ALA A 142 33.96 4.16 -15.78
CA ALA A 142 32.62 3.75 -16.12
C ALA A 142 32.63 2.78 -17.31
N ARG A 143 31.69 1.81 -17.26
CA ARG A 143 31.49 0.87 -18.38
C ARG A 143 30.83 1.59 -19.56
N GLU A 144 31.14 1.14 -20.78
CA GLU A 144 30.43 1.61 -21.98
C GLU A 144 28.93 1.26 -21.90
N VAL A 145 28.61 0.08 -21.36
CA VAL A 145 27.26 -0.40 -21.06
C VAL A 145 27.11 -0.44 -19.54
N PRO A 146 26.51 0.57 -18.91
CA PRO A 146 26.28 0.59 -17.48
C PRO A 146 25.31 -0.53 -17.06
N ALA A 147 25.55 -1.11 -15.88
CA ALA A 147 24.73 -2.16 -15.31
C ALA A 147 24.12 -1.71 -13.96
N PRO A 148 22.96 -2.28 -13.55
CA PRO A 148 22.40 -2.03 -12.23
C PRO A 148 23.42 -2.26 -11.11
N GLY A 149 23.51 -1.33 -10.15
CA GLY A 149 24.49 -1.36 -9.07
C GLY A 149 25.83 -0.68 -9.41
N ASP A 150 26.05 -0.21 -10.65
CA ASP A 150 27.25 0.52 -11.05
C ASP A 150 27.28 1.93 -10.45
N TYR A 151 28.47 2.37 -10.08
CA TYR A 151 28.67 3.70 -9.49
C TYR A 151 28.31 4.85 -10.45
N PHE A 152 28.48 4.63 -11.76
CA PHE A 152 28.05 5.60 -12.79
C PHE A 152 26.56 5.90 -12.73
N LEU A 153 25.72 4.85 -12.63
CA LEU A 153 24.26 5.02 -12.55
C LEU A 153 23.87 5.67 -11.23
N PHE A 154 24.46 5.24 -10.11
CA PHE A 154 24.28 5.90 -8.82
C PHE A 154 24.59 7.39 -8.89
N THR A 155 25.75 7.76 -9.47
CA THR A 155 26.14 9.15 -9.65
C THR A 155 25.13 9.90 -10.51
N ALA A 156 24.65 9.30 -11.61
CA ALA A 156 23.65 9.94 -12.46
C ALA A 156 22.35 10.23 -11.73
N VAL A 157 21.82 9.27 -10.94
CA VAL A 157 20.61 9.47 -10.14
C VAL A 157 20.80 10.56 -9.08
N HIS A 158 21.95 10.51 -8.37
CA HIS A 158 22.32 11.48 -7.33
C HIS A 158 22.43 12.91 -7.89
N GLU A 159 23.23 13.10 -8.93
CA GLU A 159 23.46 14.44 -9.48
C GLU A 159 22.20 15.03 -10.14
N LEU A 160 21.39 14.19 -10.78
CA LEU A 160 20.10 14.65 -11.30
C LEU A 160 19.12 14.95 -10.16
N GLY A 161 19.17 14.26 -9.04
CA GLY A 161 18.45 14.64 -7.82
C GLY A 161 18.78 16.06 -7.36
N HIS A 162 20.08 16.43 -7.37
CA HIS A 162 20.50 17.82 -7.11
C HIS A 162 19.95 18.79 -8.16
N ALA A 163 20.04 18.44 -9.45
CA ALA A 163 19.50 19.28 -10.52
C ALA A 163 18.00 19.53 -10.35
N LEU A 164 17.27 18.64 -9.67
CA LEU A 164 15.86 18.76 -9.36
C LEU A 164 15.56 19.41 -8.01
N GLY A 165 16.59 19.81 -7.24
CA GLY A 165 16.43 20.56 -5.98
C GLY A 165 16.65 19.76 -4.71
N LEU A 166 16.97 18.46 -4.78
CA LEU A 166 17.27 17.66 -3.60
C LEU A 166 18.65 18.02 -3.03
N GLY A 167 18.73 18.31 -1.74
CA GLY A 167 19.97 18.45 -1.00
C GLY A 167 20.43 17.12 -0.43
N HIS A 168 21.63 17.09 0.17
CA HIS A 168 22.04 15.93 0.96
C HIS A 168 21.25 15.87 2.29
N PRO A 169 20.99 14.68 2.85
CA PRO A 169 20.41 14.53 4.18
C PRO A 169 21.23 15.22 5.28
N GLY A 170 22.56 15.23 5.18
CA GLY A 170 23.49 15.87 6.09
C GLY A 170 24.32 17.00 5.47
N GLU A 171 24.96 17.86 6.29
CA GLU A 171 25.94 18.85 5.84
C GLU A 171 27.31 18.20 5.71
N TYR A 172 27.46 17.29 4.74
CA TYR A 172 28.67 16.50 4.54
C TYR A 172 29.90 17.38 4.22
N GLY A 173 31.06 16.98 4.76
CA GLY A 173 32.30 17.72 4.59
C GLY A 173 32.41 19.04 5.37
N LYS A 174 31.31 19.50 6.00
CA LYS A 174 31.31 20.70 6.86
C LYS A 174 31.10 20.35 8.33
N ARG A 175 30.01 19.66 8.66
CA ARG A 175 29.63 19.30 10.04
C ARG A 175 29.52 17.80 10.25
N VAL A 176 29.36 17.03 9.15
CA VAL A 176 29.18 15.59 9.17
C VAL A 176 30.33 14.96 8.40
N HIS A 177 31.26 14.32 9.11
CA HIS A 177 32.44 13.64 8.56
C HIS A 177 32.39 12.12 8.75
N THR A 178 31.48 11.63 9.58
CA THR A 178 31.26 10.20 9.83
C THR A 178 29.77 9.93 9.98
N TYR A 179 29.34 8.70 9.75
CA TYR A 179 27.94 8.31 9.96
C TYR A 179 27.49 8.58 11.41
N ALA A 180 28.37 8.43 12.40
CA ALA A 180 28.04 8.72 13.79
C ALA A 180 27.56 10.17 14.03
N GLN A 181 27.93 11.10 13.16
CA GLN A 181 27.56 12.53 13.23
C GLN A 181 26.30 12.87 12.43
N THR A 182 25.68 11.92 11.72
CA THR A 182 24.41 12.18 11.02
C THR A 182 23.30 12.50 12.00
N ALA A 183 22.32 13.29 11.55
CA ALA A 183 21.24 13.78 12.40
C ALA A 183 20.23 12.68 12.78
N TYR A 184 20.11 11.63 11.97
CA TYR A 184 19.14 10.55 12.15
C TYR A 184 19.68 9.21 11.59
N GLU A 185 19.03 8.12 11.98
CA GLU A 185 19.49 6.76 11.69
C GLU A 185 19.38 6.39 10.21
N GLN A 186 18.32 6.84 9.51
CA GLN A 186 18.03 6.50 8.13
C GLN A 186 18.83 7.32 7.10
N ASP A 187 19.79 8.19 7.53
CA ASP A 187 20.69 8.87 6.61
C ASP A 187 21.70 7.89 6.03
N THR A 188 21.23 7.01 5.15
CA THR A 188 21.98 5.98 4.45
C THR A 188 21.46 5.78 3.03
N LYS A 189 22.26 5.13 2.17
CA LYS A 189 21.88 4.74 0.80
C LYS A 189 20.71 3.76 0.75
N ALA A 190 20.34 3.13 1.86
CA ALA A 190 19.12 2.32 1.91
C ALA A 190 17.85 3.16 1.73
N CYS A 191 17.86 4.40 2.21
CA CYS A 191 16.68 5.27 2.22
C CYS A 191 16.75 6.42 1.21
N SER A 192 17.96 6.87 0.83
CA SER A 192 18.15 8.00 -0.08
C SER A 192 19.43 7.86 -0.90
N VAL A 193 19.34 8.03 -2.21
CA VAL A 193 20.52 8.15 -3.10
C VAL A 193 21.32 9.41 -2.82
N MET A 194 20.72 10.40 -2.13
CA MET A 194 21.41 11.64 -1.75
C MET A 194 22.31 11.46 -0.53
N SER A 195 22.30 10.29 0.15
CA SER A 195 23.19 9.98 1.25
C SER A 195 24.56 9.51 0.79
N TYR A 196 25.59 9.93 1.53
CA TYR A 196 26.98 9.46 1.31
C TYR A 196 27.29 8.16 2.05
N TRP A 197 26.43 7.79 3.03
CA TRP A 197 26.68 6.67 3.92
C TRP A 197 26.13 5.38 3.35
N ASP A 198 26.94 4.32 3.41
CA ASP A 198 26.52 3.01 2.93
C ASP A 198 25.34 2.47 3.76
N GLU A 199 24.51 1.68 3.12
CA GLU A 199 23.29 1.09 3.70
C GLU A 199 23.60 0.22 4.92
N THR A 200 24.75 -0.43 4.96
CA THR A 200 25.21 -1.28 6.08
C THR A 200 25.39 -0.53 7.40
N ASN A 201 25.45 0.79 7.38
CA ASN A 201 25.41 1.60 8.60
C ASN A 201 24.06 1.51 9.33
N GLN A 202 22.98 1.19 8.62
CA GLN A 202 21.66 0.98 9.19
C GLN A 202 21.42 -0.53 9.33
N PRO A 203 21.09 -1.03 10.55
CA PRO A 203 20.80 -2.45 10.75
C PRO A 203 19.69 -2.96 9.81
N GLY A 204 19.87 -4.17 9.29
CA GLY A 204 18.89 -4.80 8.39
C GLY A 204 19.11 -4.53 6.90
N HIS A 205 20.14 -3.80 6.52
CA HIS A 205 20.49 -3.50 5.13
C HIS A 205 21.87 -4.04 4.76
N ASP A 206 21.94 -4.66 3.58
CA ASP A 206 23.20 -5.11 2.97
C ASP A 206 22.99 -5.33 1.47
N PHE A 207 23.52 -4.44 0.65
CA PHE A 207 23.46 -4.49 -0.81
C PHE A 207 24.67 -5.17 -1.44
N GLN A 208 25.51 -5.81 -0.62
CA GLN A 208 26.72 -6.51 -1.06
C GLN A 208 27.64 -5.61 -1.93
N ARG A 209 27.87 -4.37 -1.49
CA ARG A 209 28.69 -3.35 -2.15
C ARG A 209 28.13 -2.85 -3.50
N ARG A 210 26.86 -3.05 -3.77
CA ARG A 210 26.17 -2.44 -4.91
C ARG A 210 25.58 -1.09 -4.51
N HIS A 211 25.39 -0.22 -5.48
CA HIS A 211 24.78 1.08 -5.24
C HIS A 211 23.32 1.09 -5.68
N PRO A 212 22.43 1.80 -4.98
CA PRO A 212 21.10 2.07 -5.49
C PRO A 212 21.21 2.96 -6.75
N CYS A 213 20.56 2.55 -7.81
CA CYS A 213 20.60 3.25 -9.10
C CYS A 213 19.20 3.80 -9.47
N VAL A 214 18.37 4.06 -8.48
CA VAL A 214 17.00 4.57 -8.58
C VAL A 214 16.75 5.53 -7.42
N PRO A 215 15.77 6.45 -7.52
CA PRO A 215 15.28 7.18 -6.35
C PRO A 215 14.79 6.21 -5.27
N MET A 216 15.25 6.40 -4.04
CA MET A 216 14.83 5.59 -2.90
C MET A 216 13.66 6.27 -2.17
N LYS A 217 13.09 5.62 -1.15
CA LYS A 217 11.82 6.05 -0.54
C LYS A 217 11.82 7.51 -0.03
N ASP A 218 12.94 7.97 0.54
CA ASP A 218 13.02 9.32 1.09
C ASP A 218 13.24 10.38 -0.01
N ASP A 219 13.90 9.99 -1.11
CA ASP A 219 14.03 10.82 -2.31
C ASP A 219 12.68 11.01 -2.98
N ILE A 220 11.89 9.91 -3.11
CA ILE A 220 10.54 9.96 -3.66
C ILE A 220 9.66 10.86 -2.81
N GLY A 221 9.69 10.69 -1.48
CA GLY A 221 8.94 11.57 -0.56
C GLY A 221 9.34 13.04 -0.68
N ALA A 222 10.63 13.32 -0.87
CA ALA A 222 11.15 14.67 -1.02
C ALA A 222 10.73 15.31 -2.36
N ILE A 223 10.93 14.59 -3.48
CA ILE A 223 10.64 15.14 -4.80
C ILE A 223 9.13 15.36 -5.01
N GLN A 224 8.30 14.44 -4.49
CA GLN A 224 6.83 14.59 -4.52
C GLN A 224 6.35 15.77 -3.69
N LYS A 225 7.03 16.07 -2.60
CA LYS A 225 6.72 17.26 -1.79
C LYS A 225 7.05 18.56 -2.54
N LEU A 226 8.06 18.57 -3.41
CA LEU A 226 8.40 19.75 -4.23
C LEU A 226 7.43 19.96 -5.38
N TYR A 227 7.05 18.89 -6.10
CA TYR A 227 6.43 18.99 -7.42
C TYR A 227 5.13 18.19 -7.57
N GLY A 228 4.71 17.49 -6.52
CA GLY A 228 3.55 16.59 -6.58
C GLY A 228 3.91 15.19 -7.07
N ALA A 229 3.09 14.23 -6.68
CA ALA A 229 3.22 12.83 -7.06
C ALA A 229 2.63 12.58 -8.46
N ASN A 230 3.30 11.77 -9.27
CA ASN A 230 2.76 11.31 -10.54
C ASN A 230 1.88 10.07 -10.32
N VAL A 231 0.61 10.31 -10.07
CA VAL A 231 -0.39 9.24 -9.87
C VAL A 231 -0.83 8.57 -11.18
N ASN A 232 -0.36 9.07 -12.33
CA ASN A 232 -0.63 8.43 -13.63
C ASN A 232 0.44 7.39 -13.99
N THR A 233 1.44 7.21 -13.15
CA THR A 233 2.47 6.19 -13.33
C THR A 233 1.90 4.84 -12.93
N ARG A 234 1.81 3.92 -13.90
CA ARG A 234 1.31 2.55 -13.69
C ARG A 234 -0.03 2.52 -12.91
N PRO A 235 -1.11 3.15 -13.44
CA PRO A 235 -2.38 3.27 -12.72
C PRO A 235 -3.27 2.02 -12.86
N THR A 236 -2.74 0.92 -13.34
CA THR A 236 -3.41 -0.37 -13.57
C THR A 236 -2.56 -1.49 -13.02
N ASP A 237 -3.14 -2.69 -12.91
CA ASP A 237 -2.48 -3.87 -12.36
C ASP A 237 -1.04 -4.03 -12.87
N THR A 238 -0.09 -3.90 -11.95
CA THR A 238 1.34 -3.88 -12.23
C THR A 238 2.05 -5.02 -11.51
N THR A 239 2.95 -5.68 -12.21
CA THR A 239 3.85 -6.69 -11.63
C THR A 239 5.27 -6.17 -11.61
N TYR A 240 5.85 -6.13 -10.42
CA TYR A 240 7.24 -5.76 -10.13
C TYR A 240 8.07 -7.01 -9.89
N GLY A 241 9.30 -7.03 -10.38
CA GLY A 241 10.19 -8.17 -10.26
C GLY A 241 10.11 -9.14 -11.43
N PHE A 242 9.94 -10.44 -11.18
CA PHE A 242 9.75 -11.42 -12.25
C PHE A 242 8.38 -11.24 -12.90
N ASN A 243 8.29 -11.65 -14.18
CA ASN A 243 7.06 -11.46 -14.97
C ASN A 243 6.58 -10.01 -15.09
N SER A 244 7.49 -9.07 -14.96
CA SER A 244 7.22 -7.63 -14.92
C SER A 244 6.50 -7.12 -16.17
N ASN A 245 5.49 -6.29 -15.96
CA ASN A 245 4.84 -5.49 -17.01
C ASN A 245 5.08 -3.99 -16.83
N THR A 246 6.03 -3.60 -15.96
CA THR A 246 6.33 -2.19 -15.65
C THR A 246 6.86 -1.39 -16.84
N GLY A 247 7.46 -2.05 -17.84
CA GLY A 247 8.19 -1.40 -18.93
C GLY A 247 9.43 -0.65 -18.45
N ARG A 248 10.00 -1.05 -17.30
CA ARG A 248 11.19 -0.46 -16.67
C ARG A 248 12.17 -1.54 -16.27
N ASP A 249 13.37 -1.52 -16.86
CA ASP A 249 14.42 -2.51 -16.61
C ASP A 249 14.79 -2.61 -15.12
N HIS A 250 14.88 -1.48 -14.43
CA HIS A 250 15.23 -1.42 -13.01
C HIS A 250 14.17 -1.97 -12.05
N LEU A 251 12.94 -2.18 -12.51
CA LEU A 251 11.83 -2.77 -11.76
C LEU A 251 11.52 -4.20 -12.21
N SER A 252 12.31 -4.74 -13.13
CA SER A 252 12.11 -6.06 -13.75
C SER A 252 13.26 -6.98 -13.39
N LEU A 253 12.96 -8.27 -13.19
CA LEU A 253 13.92 -9.33 -12.92
C LEU A 253 13.80 -10.40 -14.01
N GLU A 254 14.93 -10.86 -14.52
CA GLU A 254 14.99 -11.87 -15.58
C GLU A 254 15.72 -13.13 -15.14
N SER A 255 16.54 -13.02 -14.09
CA SER A 255 17.45 -14.08 -13.64
C SER A 255 17.52 -14.19 -12.12
N ALA A 256 17.65 -15.42 -11.62
CA ALA A 256 17.95 -15.69 -10.21
C ALA A 256 19.30 -15.10 -9.73
N ASN A 257 20.13 -14.58 -10.63
CA ASN A 257 21.38 -13.89 -10.32
C ASN A 257 21.20 -12.37 -10.25
N ASP A 258 20.03 -11.85 -10.54
CA ASP A 258 19.77 -10.42 -10.45
C ASP A 258 19.84 -9.97 -8.98
N ALA A 259 20.28 -8.75 -8.79
CA ALA A 259 20.43 -8.15 -7.47
C ALA A 259 19.56 -6.89 -7.41
N PRO A 260 18.26 -7.03 -7.15
CA PRO A 260 17.34 -5.90 -7.17
C PRO A 260 17.64 -4.91 -6.05
N ILE A 261 17.69 -3.62 -6.37
CA ILE A 261 17.73 -2.52 -5.41
C ILE A 261 16.82 -1.44 -5.97
N PHE A 262 15.57 -1.36 -5.47
CA PHE A 262 14.61 -0.37 -5.97
C PHE A 262 13.55 -0.01 -4.93
N CYS A 263 12.89 1.11 -5.17
CA CYS A 263 11.72 1.55 -4.43
C CYS A 263 10.51 1.56 -5.37
N ILE A 264 9.42 0.94 -4.96
CA ILE A 264 8.18 0.88 -5.74
C ILE A 264 7.40 2.16 -5.54
N TRP A 265 7.12 2.86 -6.65
CA TRP A 265 6.11 3.89 -6.74
C TRP A 265 5.07 3.45 -7.75
N ASP A 266 3.81 3.48 -7.35
CA ASP A 266 2.66 3.10 -8.15
C ASP A 266 1.52 4.10 -8.02
N GLY A 267 0.75 4.29 -9.07
CA GLY A 267 -0.40 5.18 -9.12
C GLY A 267 -1.72 4.49 -8.78
N GLY A 268 -1.72 3.17 -8.66
CA GLY A 268 -2.86 2.33 -8.31
C GLY A 268 -3.10 1.19 -9.29
N GLY A 269 -3.84 0.21 -8.86
CA GLY A 269 -4.09 -1.04 -9.54
C GLY A 269 -4.31 -2.14 -8.53
N ASN A 270 -4.24 -3.39 -8.98
CA ASN A 270 -4.08 -4.57 -8.14
C ASN A 270 -2.67 -5.12 -8.41
N ASP A 271 -1.71 -4.73 -7.57
CA ASP A 271 -0.29 -4.77 -7.88
C ASP A 271 0.42 -5.93 -7.20
N THR A 272 1.45 -6.47 -7.85
CA THR A 272 2.15 -7.67 -7.42
C THR A 272 3.65 -7.44 -7.29
N LEU A 273 4.23 -7.83 -6.15
CA LEU A 273 5.66 -8.04 -6.02
C LEU A 273 5.97 -9.53 -6.27
N ASP A 274 6.51 -9.83 -7.44
CA ASP A 274 6.88 -11.18 -7.86
C ASP A 274 8.39 -11.38 -7.73
N VAL A 275 8.79 -12.22 -6.77
CA VAL A 275 10.19 -12.62 -6.56
C VAL A 275 10.38 -14.14 -6.71
N SER A 276 9.47 -14.76 -7.47
CA SER A 276 9.35 -16.21 -7.63
C SER A 276 10.57 -16.90 -8.25
N GLY A 277 11.44 -16.18 -8.93
CA GLY A 277 12.64 -16.75 -9.55
C GLY A 277 13.81 -16.95 -8.60
N PHE A 278 13.71 -16.53 -7.34
CA PHE A 278 14.78 -16.70 -6.36
C PHE A 278 14.62 -18.00 -5.56
N SER A 279 15.73 -18.56 -5.10
CA SER A 279 15.78 -19.77 -4.27
C SER A 279 16.32 -19.52 -2.86
N GLN A 280 16.75 -18.31 -2.55
CA GLN A 280 17.15 -17.91 -1.21
C GLN A 280 15.92 -17.65 -0.35
N ASP A 281 16.04 -17.82 0.97
CA ASP A 281 15.03 -17.40 1.93
C ASP A 281 14.83 -15.88 1.83
N GLN A 282 13.59 -15.44 1.70
CA GLN A 282 13.23 -14.05 1.48
C GLN A 282 12.38 -13.51 2.62
N VAL A 283 12.43 -12.19 2.80
CA VAL A 283 11.50 -11.47 3.67
C VAL A 283 10.79 -10.43 2.82
N ILE A 284 9.51 -10.63 2.59
CA ILE A 284 8.65 -9.77 1.79
C ILE A 284 7.70 -9.04 2.73
N ASN A 285 7.60 -7.72 2.60
CA ASN A 285 6.71 -6.89 3.40
C ASN A 285 5.98 -5.89 2.49
N LEU A 286 4.66 -6.01 2.41
CA LEU A 286 3.82 -5.21 1.53
C LEU A 286 3.36 -3.87 2.12
N HIS A 287 3.69 -3.57 3.38
CA HIS A 287 3.35 -2.27 3.97
C HIS A 287 4.10 -1.13 3.28
N ALA A 288 3.41 -0.02 3.06
CA ALA A 288 4.06 1.21 2.61
C ALA A 288 5.20 1.62 3.55
N GLU A 289 6.24 2.24 3.00
CA GLU A 289 7.46 2.70 3.71
C GLU A 289 8.31 1.57 4.30
N SER A 290 7.94 0.28 4.08
CA SER A 290 8.70 -0.88 4.56
C SER A 290 9.77 -1.33 3.57
N PHE A 291 10.59 -2.28 4.04
CA PHE A 291 11.64 -2.92 3.26
C PHE A 291 11.43 -4.43 3.18
N SER A 292 11.75 -4.98 2.02
CA SER A 292 11.86 -6.41 1.76
C SER A 292 13.32 -6.79 1.52
N SER A 293 13.68 -8.04 1.87
CA SER A 293 15.01 -8.64 1.65
C SER A 293 14.85 -9.75 0.64
N VAL A 294 15.32 -9.55 -0.58
CA VAL A 294 15.10 -10.48 -1.69
C VAL A 294 16.38 -10.71 -2.51
N GLY A 295 16.47 -11.88 -3.15
CA GLY A 295 17.60 -12.24 -4.00
C GLY A 295 18.93 -12.34 -3.23
N GLY A 296 18.91 -12.68 -1.95
CA GLY A 296 20.09 -12.79 -1.08
C GLY A 296 20.67 -11.46 -0.59
N LEU A 297 20.03 -10.33 -0.91
CA LEU A 297 20.32 -9.01 -0.36
C LEU A 297 19.44 -8.74 0.87
N LYS A 298 19.75 -7.69 1.64
CA LYS A 298 18.95 -7.31 2.81
C LYS A 298 18.42 -5.89 2.70
N GLY A 299 17.12 -5.71 2.95
CA GLY A 299 16.45 -4.42 2.94
C GLY A 299 16.62 -3.67 1.62
N ASN A 300 16.59 -4.38 0.50
CA ASN A 300 16.99 -3.91 -0.82
C ASN A 300 15.83 -3.50 -1.73
N VAL A 301 14.61 -3.91 -1.40
CA VAL A 301 13.39 -3.48 -2.09
C VAL A 301 12.51 -2.76 -1.08
N SER A 302 12.04 -1.58 -1.42
CA SER A 302 11.16 -0.79 -0.55
C SER A 302 9.90 -0.34 -1.29
N ILE A 303 8.90 0.07 -0.54
CA ILE A 303 7.64 0.60 -1.04
C ILE A 303 7.54 2.06 -0.63
N ALA A 304 7.26 2.94 -1.58
CA ALA A 304 7.13 4.36 -1.30
C ALA A 304 5.88 4.66 -0.46
N LYS A 305 5.89 5.80 0.20
CA LYS A 305 4.76 6.27 0.99
C LYS A 305 3.52 6.46 0.13
N GLY A 306 2.39 5.93 0.58
CA GLY A 306 1.10 6.06 -0.10
C GLY A 306 0.85 5.05 -1.21
N VAL A 307 1.77 4.12 -1.43
CA VAL A 307 1.58 2.97 -2.34
C VAL A 307 0.96 1.82 -1.58
N THR A 308 0.01 1.14 -2.19
CA THR A 308 -0.57 -0.11 -1.72
C THR A 308 -0.18 -1.22 -2.70
N LEU A 309 0.32 -2.34 -2.21
CA LEU A 309 0.52 -3.56 -2.99
C LEU A 309 -0.39 -4.64 -2.44
N GLU A 310 -1.13 -5.29 -3.32
CA GLU A 310 -2.13 -6.30 -2.93
C GLU A 310 -1.55 -7.71 -2.96
N ASN A 311 -0.51 -7.97 -3.76
CA ASN A 311 -0.09 -9.34 -4.01
C ASN A 311 1.42 -9.53 -3.80
N ALA A 312 1.78 -10.73 -3.33
CA ALA A 312 3.17 -11.16 -3.25
C ALA A 312 3.33 -12.60 -3.74
N VAL A 313 4.42 -12.84 -4.47
CA VAL A 313 4.82 -14.18 -4.90
C VAL A 313 6.26 -14.42 -4.46
N GLY A 314 6.43 -15.34 -3.51
CA GLY A 314 7.72 -15.83 -3.02
C GLY A 314 8.38 -16.81 -3.97
N GLY A 315 9.52 -17.36 -3.57
CA GLY A 315 10.37 -18.19 -4.39
C GLY A 315 10.33 -19.68 -4.08
N SER A 316 11.51 -20.27 -3.93
CA SER A 316 11.65 -21.65 -3.53
C SER A 316 12.50 -21.83 -2.24
N GLY A 317 12.83 -20.72 -1.58
CA GLY A 317 13.39 -20.68 -0.23
C GLY A 317 12.30 -20.79 0.84
N ASN A 318 12.70 -20.70 2.11
CA ASN A 318 11.74 -20.59 3.22
C ASN A 318 11.44 -19.10 3.44
N ASP A 319 10.37 -18.62 2.84
CA ASP A 319 10.06 -17.22 2.75
C ASP A 319 9.21 -16.74 3.94
N GLN A 320 9.40 -15.50 4.33
CA GLN A 320 8.50 -14.80 5.23
C GLN A 320 7.76 -13.71 4.44
N ILE A 321 6.44 -13.82 4.32
CA ILE A 321 5.62 -12.85 3.61
C ILE A 321 4.65 -12.20 4.58
N ASN A 322 4.72 -10.87 4.67
CA ASN A 322 3.79 -10.06 5.43
C ASN A 322 2.96 -9.21 4.45
N GLY A 323 1.68 -9.42 4.45
CA GLY A 323 0.70 -8.56 3.79
C GLY A 323 0.57 -7.21 4.49
N ASN A 324 -0.50 -6.51 4.24
CA ASN A 324 -0.77 -5.17 4.78
C ASN A 324 -2.23 -5.03 5.28
N GLU A 325 -2.79 -3.83 5.25
CA GLU A 325 -4.13 -3.55 5.78
C GLU A 325 -5.27 -3.84 4.80
N VAL A 326 -4.97 -4.16 3.54
CA VAL A 326 -5.98 -4.52 2.52
C VAL A 326 -5.99 -6.02 2.28
N GLY A 327 -7.00 -6.54 1.57
CA GLY A 327 -7.01 -7.95 1.19
C GLY A 327 -5.85 -8.29 0.26
N ASN A 328 -5.00 -9.23 0.67
CA ASN A 328 -3.81 -9.62 -0.04
C ASN A 328 -3.95 -11.01 -0.69
N ARG A 329 -3.30 -11.19 -1.84
CA ARG A 329 -3.13 -12.49 -2.46
C ARG A 329 -1.67 -12.92 -2.31
N LEU A 330 -1.42 -13.89 -1.42
CA LEU A 330 -0.08 -14.31 -1.01
C LEU A 330 0.21 -15.73 -1.48
N ARG A 331 1.35 -15.90 -2.15
CA ARG A 331 1.88 -17.19 -2.57
C ARG A 331 3.31 -17.33 -2.05
N GLY A 332 3.54 -18.29 -1.15
CA GLY A 332 4.86 -18.59 -0.63
C GLY A 332 5.79 -19.15 -1.69
N GLY A 333 5.32 -20.13 -2.40
CA GLY A 333 6.07 -20.90 -3.39
C GLY A 333 6.43 -22.27 -2.83
N ALA A 334 7.62 -22.76 -3.12
CA ALA A 334 8.12 -23.97 -2.50
C ALA A 334 9.00 -23.61 -1.31
N GLY A 335 9.03 -24.48 -0.30
CA GLY A 335 9.77 -24.24 0.94
C GLY A 335 8.90 -24.46 2.16
N ALA A 336 9.31 -23.92 3.29
CA ALA A 336 8.51 -23.86 4.51
C ALA A 336 8.27 -22.39 4.83
N ASP A 337 7.19 -21.84 4.27
CA ASP A 337 6.94 -20.42 4.26
C ASP A 337 6.14 -19.96 5.49
N ARG A 338 6.36 -18.74 5.91
CA ARG A 338 5.61 -18.08 6.97
C ARG A 338 4.82 -16.93 6.39
N LEU A 339 3.51 -17.11 6.33
CA LEU A 339 2.59 -16.18 5.67
C LEU A 339 1.73 -15.47 6.71
N ARG A 340 1.68 -14.15 6.62
CA ARG A 340 0.78 -13.29 7.39
C ARG A 340 -0.05 -12.46 6.43
N GLY A 341 -1.37 -12.56 6.52
CA GLY A 341 -2.28 -11.76 5.70
C GLY A 341 -2.30 -10.30 6.12
N GLY A 342 -2.46 -10.06 7.41
CA GLY A 342 -2.63 -8.73 7.96
C GLY A 342 -4.09 -8.36 8.13
N GLY A 343 -4.49 -7.26 7.50
CA GLY A 343 -5.89 -6.86 7.47
C GLY A 343 -6.55 -7.15 6.13
N GLY A 344 -7.88 -7.01 6.10
CA GLY A 344 -8.63 -7.30 4.88
C GLY A 344 -9.01 -8.76 4.72
N ALA A 345 -9.35 -9.15 3.50
CA ALA A 345 -9.74 -10.52 3.15
C ALA A 345 -8.62 -11.16 2.32
N ASP A 346 -7.82 -11.98 2.95
CA ASP A 346 -6.60 -12.50 2.37
C ASP A 346 -6.81 -13.84 1.66
N VAL A 347 -6.04 -14.06 0.60
CA VAL A 347 -6.06 -15.29 -0.18
C VAL A 347 -4.69 -15.93 -0.18
N PHE A 348 -4.54 -17.07 0.50
CA PHE A 348 -3.32 -17.87 0.52
C PHE A 348 -3.37 -18.90 -0.62
N VAL A 349 -2.42 -18.81 -1.55
CA VAL A 349 -2.48 -19.51 -2.83
C VAL A 349 -1.52 -20.69 -2.87
N TYR A 350 -2.05 -21.86 -3.28
CA TYR A 350 -1.29 -23.08 -3.44
C TYR A 350 -1.61 -23.71 -4.81
N ASP A 351 -0.61 -23.74 -5.69
CA ASP A 351 -0.77 -24.24 -7.06
C ASP A 351 -0.25 -25.66 -7.24
N ARG A 352 0.65 -26.11 -6.37
CA ARG A 352 1.33 -27.42 -6.42
C ARG A 352 1.41 -28.05 -5.04
N ALA A 353 1.44 -29.38 -4.99
CA ALA A 353 1.65 -30.10 -3.72
C ALA A 353 3.02 -29.78 -3.07
N SER A 354 4.01 -29.43 -3.91
CA SER A 354 5.33 -29.02 -3.44
C SER A 354 5.36 -27.67 -2.74
N ASP A 355 4.31 -26.88 -2.87
CA ASP A 355 4.27 -25.55 -2.27
C ASP A 355 4.18 -25.62 -0.75
N SER A 356 3.63 -26.73 -0.18
CA SER A 356 3.64 -26.96 1.26
C SER A 356 3.57 -28.47 1.55
N THR A 357 4.65 -29.06 2.04
CA THR A 357 4.74 -30.51 2.24
C THR A 357 4.79 -30.87 3.72
N LEU A 358 4.64 -32.16 4.05
CA LEU A 358 4.83 -32.67 5.44
C LEU A 358 6.24 -32.39 5.98
N GLY A 359 7.26 -32.41 5.11
CA GLY A 359 8.65 -32.17 5.49
C GLY A 359 9.01 -30.69 5.60
N GLN A 360 8.32 -29.86 4.86
CA GLN A 360 8.47 -28.41 4.79
C GLN A 360 7.07 -27.76 4.71
N PRO A 361 6.35 -27.73 5.83
CA PRO A 361 5.01 -27.17 5.87
C PRO A 361 5.04 -25.65 6.01
N ASP A 362 4.21 -24.99 5.25
CA ASP A 362 3.93 -23.58 5.47
C ASP A 362 3.16 -23.33 6.75
N GLU A 363 3.28 -22.13 7.26
CA GLU A 363 2.56 -21.66 8.43
C GLU A 363 1.84 -20.33 8.12
N ILE A 364 0.51 -20.34 8.12
CA ILE A 364 -0.30 -19.13 8.06
C ILE A 364 -0.50 -18.61 9.48
N LEU A 365 -0.04 -17.39 9.76
CA LEU A 365 0.14 -16.90 11.12
C LEU A 365 -1.09 -16.24 11.74
N ASP A 366 -2.07 -15.83 10.92
CA ASP A 366 -3.21 -15.00 11.35
C ASP A 366 -4.51 -15.30 10.62
N PHE A 367 -4.69 -16.50 10.10
CA PHE A 367 -5.86 -16.91 9.32
C PHE A 367 -7.18 -16.65 10.05
N THR A 368 -8.06 -15.90 9.43
CA THR A 368 -9.38 -15.53 9.92
C THR A 368 -10.47 -16.20 9.07
N SER A 369 -11.06 -17.29 9.62
CA SER A 369 -12.11 -18.05 8.94
C SER A 369 -13.34 -17.19 8.64
N GLY A 370 -13.86 -17.29 7.43
CA GLY A 370 -14.99 -16.48 6.96
C GLY A 370 -14.54 -15.23 6.21
N THR A 371 -13.37 -14.69 6.54
CA THR A 371 -12.73 -13.55 5.85
C THR A 371 -11.69 -14.03 4.86
N ASP A 372 -10.71 -14.79 5.35
CA ASP A 372 -9.62 -15.28 4.54
C ASP A 372 -9.98 -16.55 3.77
N ARG A 373 -9.22 -16.82 2.73
CA ARG A 373 -9.40 -17.97 1.83
C ARG A 373 -8.09 -18.70 1.61
N ILE A 374 -8.21 -20.01 1.41
CA ILE A 374 -7.13 -20.85 0.89
C ILE A 374 -7.50 -21.24 -0.53
N ASP A 375 -6.75 -20.77 -1.51
CA ASP A 375 -6.99 -21.03 -2.93
C ASP A 375 -6.20 -22.24 -3.39
N LEU A 376 -6.91 -23.35 -3.61
CA LEU A 376 -6.39 -24.61 -4.15
C LEU A 376 -6.75 -24.81 -5.64
N SER A 377 -7.24 -23.77 -6.32
CA SER A 377 -7.69 -23.87 -7.71
C SER A 377 -6.55 -24.26 -8.67
N GLY A 378 -5.32 -23.86 -8.35
CA GLY A 378 -4.12 -24.24 -9.10
C GLY A 378 -3.84 -25.74 -9.05
N LEU A 379 -4.05 -26.38 -7.88
CA LEU A 379 -3.89 -27.83 -7.74
C LEU A 379 -4.84 -28.61 -8.64
N LEU A 380 -6.09 -28.16 -8.79
CA LEU A 380 -7.03 -28.80 -9.73
C LEU A 380 -6.59 -28.68 -11.19
N LYS A 381 -5.96 -27.57 -11.57
CA LYS A 381 -5.43 -27.39 -12.93
C LYS A 381 -4.19 -28.23 -13.20
N ASN A 382 -3.38 -28.44 -12.16
CA ASN A 382 -2.08 -29.09 -12.26
C ASN A 382 -2.09 -30.59 -11.89
N THR A 383 -3.25 -31.14 -11.51
CA THR A 383 -3.44 -32.56 -11.18
C THR A 383 -4.60 -33.15 -11.98
N SER A 384 -4.77 -34.48 -11.90
CA SER A 384 -5.94 -35.17 -12.47
C SER A 384 -7.20 -35.08 -11.61
N ILE A 385 -7.11 -34.43 -10.45
CA ILE A 385 -8.22 -34.27 -9.50
C ILE A 385 -9.21 -33.26 -10.04
N ARG A 386 -10.50 -33.60 -9.99
CA ARG A 386 -11.57 -32.72 -10.46
C ARG A 386 -12.37 -32.07 -9.32
N HIS A 387 -12.34 -32.68 -8.13
CA HIS A 387 -13.07 -32.23 -6.95
C HIS A 387 -12.28 -32.56 -5.70
N PHE A 388 -12.38 -31.69 -4.69
CA PHE A 388 -11.91 -31.97 -3.35
C PHE A 388 -13.06 -32.36 -2.42
N TYR A 389 -12.78 -33.18 -1.42
CA TYR A 389 -13.74 -33.72 -0.46
C TYR A 389 -13.23 -33.49 0.96
N VAL A 390 -13.94 -32.70 1.75
CA VAL A 390 -13.60 -32.52 3.16
C VAL A 390 -14.11 -33.73 3.94
N VAL A 391 -13.21 -34.44 4.60
CA VAL A 391 -13.47 -35.66 5.35
C VAL A 391 -12.89 -35.59 6.77
N GLU A 392 -13.39 -36.41 7.69
CA GLU A 392 -12.83 -36.45 9.06
C GLU A 392 -11.47 -37.14 9.10
N GLN A 393 -11.25 -38.15 8.25
CA GLN A 393 -9.98 -38.86 8.07
C GLN A 393 -9.90 -39.42 6.65
N PHE A 394 -8.68 -39.56 6.14
CA PHE A 394 -8.45 -40.11 4.81
C PHE A 394 -9.01 -41.52 4.66
N THR A 395 -9.71 -41.74 3.57
CA THR A 395 -10.26 -43.07 3.21
C THR A 395 -9.46 -43.73 2.10
N GLY A 396 -8.48 -43.02 1.49
CA GLY A 396 -7.70 -43.48 0.36
C GLY A 396 -8.28 -43.06 -1.00
N ARG A 397 -9.10 -42.03 -1.00
CA ARG A 397 -9.59 -41.42 -2.22
C ARG A 397 -8.80 -40.15 -2.55
N ALA A 398 -8.31 -40.03 -3.77
CA ALA A 398 -7.63 -38.81 -4.21
C ALA A 398 -8.54 -37.56 -4.12
N GLY A 399 -8.00 -36.47 -3.62
CA GLY A 399 -8.69 -35.22 -3.41
C GLY A 399 -9.35 -35.05 -2.04
N GLU A 400 -9.08 -35.93 -1.09
CA GLU A 400 -9.58 -35.78 0.29
C GLU A 400 -8.79 -34.74 1.06
N ILE A 401 -9.52 -33.88 1.78
CA ILE A 401 -9.00 -32.83 2.67
C ILE A 401 -9.41 -33.16 4.11
N VAL A 402 -8.46 -33.18 5.02
CA VAL A 402 -8.68 -33.25 6.47
C VAL A 402 -8.33 -31.90 7.07
N LEU A 403 -9.28 -31.31 7.77
CA LEU A 403 -9.11 -30.07 8.53
C LEU A 403 -9.04 -30.38 10.01
N SER A 404 -8.03 -29.87 10.70
CA SER A 404 -7.93 -29.99 12.16
C SER A 404 -7.86 -28.62 12.82
N HIS A 405 -8.32 -28.55 14.08
CA HIS A 405 -8.19 -27.36 14.90
C HIS A 405 -8.20 -27.72 16.38
N ASP A 406 -7.18 -27.30 17.08
CA ASP A 406 -7.07 -27.41 18.52
C ASP A 406 -7.54 -26.11 19.18
N GLN A 407 -8.69 -26.16 19.85
CA GLN A 407 -9.28 -24.99 20.52
C GLN A 407 -8.42 -24.45 21.66
N SER A 408 -7.56 -25.30 22.26
CA SER A 408 -6.75 -24.88 23.41
C SER A 408 -5.54 -24.04 23.01
N SER A 409 -4.90 -24.38 21.89
CA SER A 409 -3.74 -23.68 21.35
C SER A 409 -4.07 -22.70 20.24
N GLY A 410 -5.27 -22.79 19.65
CA GLY A 410 -5.64 -22.04 18.44
C GLY A 410 -4.97 -22.55 17.17
N ALA A 411 -4.18 -23.63 17.26
CA ALA A 411 -3.48 -24.21 16.11
C ALA A 411 -4.44 -24.98 15.21
N GLY A 412 -4.30 -24.80 13.91
CA GLY A 412 -5.05 -25.52 12.87
C GLY A 412 -4.12 -26.18 11.87
N SER A 413 -4.69 -27.05 11.04
CA SER A 413 -3.99 -27.58 9.87
C SER A 413 -4.96 -27.99 8.77
N LEU A 414 -4.45 -27.96 7.52
CA LEU A 414 -5.07 -28.57 6.36
C LEU A 414 -4.13 -29.65 5.82
N SER A 415 -4.65 -30.86 5.68
CA SER A 415 -3.96 -32.00 5.07
C SER A 415 -4.72 -32.41 3.81
N LEU A 416 -4.01 -32.71 2.72
CA LEU A 416 -4.61 -33.04 1.43
C LEU A 416 -3.95 -34.30 0.83
N ASP A 417 -4.75 -35.34 0.56
CA ASP A 417 -4.36 -36.55 -0.16
C ASP A 417 -4.67 -36.37 -1.66
N LEU A 418 -3.65 -36.10 -2.45
CA LEU A 418 -3.77 -35.94 -3.91
C LEU A 418 -3.65 -37.26 -4.65
N THR A 419 -3.01 -38.25 -4.07
CA THR A 419 -2.69 -39.52 -4.74
C THR A 419 -3.68 -40.64 -4.42
N GLY A 420 -4.51 -40.49 -3.38
CA GLY A 420 -5.46 -41.50 -2.93
C GLY A 420 -4.80 -42.65 -2.17
N GLN A 421 -3.68 -42.39 -1.49
CA GLN A 421 -2.95 -43.37 -0.69
C GLN A 421 -3.33 -43.37 0.79
N GLY A 422 -4.27 -42.52 1.18
CA GLY A 422 -4.66 -42.34 2.58
C GLY A 422 -3.61 -41.62 3.42
N LYS A 423 -2.76 -40.81 2.76
CA LYS A 423 -1.72 -40.00 3.39
C LYS A 423 -1.71 -38.60 2.80
N ALA A 424 -1.28 -37.63 3.59
CA ALA A 424 -1.15 -36.25 3.08
C ALA A 424 0.03 -36.13 2.12
N ASP A 425 -0.24 -35.64 0.91
CA ASP A 425 0.76 -35.21 -0.07
C ASP A 425 1.08 -33.72 0.10
N MET A 426 0.11 -32.94 0.62
CA MET A 426 0.26 -31.54 0.97
C MET A 426 -0.20 -31.33 2.41
N PHE A 427 0.51 -30.47 3.14
CA PHE A 427 0.21 -30.17 4.54
C PHE A 427 0.58 -28.74 4.89
N LEU A 428 -0.34 -27.97 5.43
CA LEU A 428 -0.09 -26.64 5.95
C LEU A 428 -0.56 -26.49 7.39
N LYS A 429 0.10 -25.65 8.13
CA LYS A 429 -0.23 -25.22 9.49
C LYS A 429 -0.84 -23.83 9.46
N ASN A 430 -1.68 -23.53 10.43
CA ASN A 430 -2.21 -22.19 10.59
C ASN A 430 -2.55 -21.89 12.05
N VAL A 431 -2.59 -20.61 12.36
CA VAL A 431 -3.23 -20.07 13.55
C VAL A 431 -4.66 -19.69 13.18
N GLY A 432 -5.64 -20.10 13.94
CA GLY A 432 -7.05 -19.95 13.63
C GLY A 432 -7.69 -21.22 13.10
N ARG A 433 -8.99 -21.18 12.82
CA ARG A 433 -9.75 -22.33 12.33
C ARG A 433 -10.00 -22.20 10.84
N ILE A 434 -9.66 -23.20 10.04
CA ILE A 434 -10.07 -23.31 8.63
C ILE A 434 -11.38 -24.09 8.56
N ARG A 435 -12.36 -23.60 7.79
CA ARG A 435 -13.60 -24.28 7.45
C ARG A 435 -13.59 -24.68 5.98
N ALA A 436 -14.44 -25.62 5.61
CA ALA A 436 -14.60 -26.02 4.21
C ALA A 436 -15.02 -24.83 3.29
N SER A 437 -15.80 -23.89 3.84
CA SER A 437 -16.20 -22.67 3.14
C SER A 437 -15.06 -21.71 2.82
N ASP A 438 -13.95 -21.80 3.53
CA ASP A 438 -12.80 -20.93 3.36
C ASP A 438 -11.85 -21.42 2.24
N ILE A 439 -12.17 -22.57 1.62
CA ILE A 439 -11.37 -23.18 0.57
C ILE A 439 -11.96 -22.85 -0.79
N VAL A 440 -11.14 -22.22 -1.66
CA VAL A 440 -11.49 -21.88 -3.05
C VAL A 440 -10.91 -22.93 -3.99
N THR A 441 -11.72 -23.43 -4.92
CA THR A 441 -11.34 -24.49 -5.88
C THR A 441 -11.57 -24.09 -7.35
N GLY A 442 -11.81 -22.80 -7.64
CA GLY A 442 -12.01 -22.25 -8.98
C GLY A 442 -13.46 -21.86 -9.28
N ALA A 443 -13.65 -21.02 -10.28
CA ALA A 443 -14.97 -20.56 -10.70
C ALA A 443 -15.83 -21.73 -11.23
N GLY A 444 -16.91 -22.04 -10.52
CA GLY A 444 -17.90 -23.04 -10.93
C GLY A 444 -17.77 -24.43 -10.30
N SER A 445 -16.72 -24.73 -9.55
CA SER A 445 -16.62 -25.98 -8.79
C SER A 445 -17.08 -25.74 -7.35
N GLY A 446 -18.39 -25.84 -7.12
CA GLY A 446 -18.86 -25.99 -5.75
C GLY A 446 -18.17 -27.20 -5.11
N LEU A 447 -17.64 -27.04 -3.90
CA LEU A 447 -17.21 -28.19 -3.10
C LEU A 447 -18.37 -29.17 -3.07
N GLY A 448 -18.19 -30.33 -3.70
CA GLY A 448 -19.14 -31.42 -3.57
C GLY A 448 -19.14 -31.89 -2.12
N LEU A 449 -19.93 -31.26 -1.29
CA LEU A 449 -20.22 -31.74 0.07
C LEU A 449 -21.04 -33.01 -0.02
N THR A 450 -20.44 -34.11 -0.47
CA THR A 450 -21.03 -35.44 -0.39
C THR A 450 -20.46 -36.14 0.83
N GLY A 451 -21.26 -36.21 1.92
CA GLY A 451 -20.93 -37.13 2.98
C GLY A 451 -21.07 -36.71 4.43
N LEU A 452 -21.57 -35.52 4.72
CA LEU A 452 -21.98 -35.25 6.09
C LEU A 452 -23.38 -35.85 6.35
N LYS A 453 -23.45 -37.11 6.74
CA LYS A 453 -24.56 -37.56 7.59
C LYS A 453 -24.49 -36.74 8.86
N ARG A 454 -25.50 -35.90 9.06
CA ARG A 454 -25.75 -35.19 10.31
C ARG A 454 -25.74 -36.24 11.47
N GLN A 455 -24.61 -36.43 12.13
CA GLN A 455 -24.65 -36.92 13.47
C GLN A 455 -25.04 -35.74 14.36
N ARG A 456 -26.22 -35.82 14.91
CA ARG A 456 -26.67 -34.93 15.98
C ARG A 456 -25.75 -35.12 17.16
N SER A 457 -24.78 -34.26 17.33
CA SER A 457 -24.12 -34.06 18.61
C SER A 457 -25.12 -33.39 19.53
N SER A 458 -25.57 -34.14 20.52
CA SER A 458 -26.45 -33.65 21.58
C SER A 458 -25.63 -32.89 22.63
N THR A 459 -25.25 -31.67 22.29
CA THR A 459 -24.90 -30.66 23.28
C THR A 459 -25.63 -29.39 22.82
N PRO A 460 -26.56 -28.84 23.63
CA PRO A 460 -27.23 -27.59 23.26
C PRO A 460 -26.22 -26.46 23.37
N GLY A 461 -25.60 -26.10 22.25
CA GLY A 461 -24.82 -24.86 22.13
C GLY A 461 -25.75 -23.64 22.17
N LEU A 462 -25.27 -22.57 22.70
CA LEU A 462 -25.91 -21.29 22.99
C LEU A 462 -26.67 -20.61 21.82
N LEU A 463 -26.70 -21.17 20.62
CA LEU A 463 -27.32 -20.60 19.42
C LEU A 463 -28.64 -21.27 18.99
N SER A 464 -29.21 -22.19 19.77
CA SER A 464 -30.46 -22.88 19.43
C SER A 464 -31.73 -22.04 19.71
N GLY A 465 -31.78 -20.85 19.16
CA GLY A 465 -32.95 -19.93 19.29
C GLY A 465 -32.81 -18.70 18.43
N LEU A 466 -31.67 -18.43 17.84
CA LEU A 466 -31.46 -17.31 16.94
C LEU A 466 -31.98 -17.65 15.55
N LYS A 467 -32.76 -16.72 14.98
CA LYS A 467 -33.36 -16.83 13.65
C LYS A 467 -32.41 -16.14 12.67
N ALA A 468 -32.11 -16.79 11.56
CA ALA A 468 -31.40 -16.14 10.44
C ALA A 468 -32.40 -15.24 9.69
N HIS A 469 -32.48 -13.99 10.06
CA HIS A 469 -33.24 -12.93 9.37
C HIS A 469 -32.54 -11.60 9.60
N ASP A 470 -32.82 -10.64 8.72
CA ASP A 470 -32.28 -9.28 8.79
C ASP A 470 -32.59 -8.62 10.13
N THR A 471 -31.54 -8.31 10.90
CA THR A 471 -31.67 -7.78 12.25
C THR A 471 -31.08 -6.37 12.34
N VAL A 472 -31.80 -5.47 13.00
CA VAL A 472 -31.32 -4.14 13.33
C VAL A 472 -31.06 -4.06 14.83
N TYR A 473 -29.84 -3.69 15.19
CA TYR A 473 -29.37 -3.43 16.55
C TYR A 473 -29.18 -1.93 16.74
N GLY A 474 -29.57 -1.38 17.88
CA GLY A 474 -29.45 0.04 18.16
C GLY A 474 -30.78 0.76 18.01
N PHE A 475 -30.79 1.91 17.32
CA PHE A 475 -32.01 2.62 16.97
C PHE A 475 -32.78 1.85 15.91
N ASN A 476 -34.14 2.00 15.89
CA ASN A 476 -35.01 1.26 14.98
C ASN A 476 -34.92 -0.28 15.10
N ALA A 477 -34.44 -0.79 16.23
CA ALA A 477 -34.16 -2.19 16.44
C ALA A 477 -35.37 -3.11 16.27
N ASN A 478 -35.15 -4.26 15.63
CA ASN A 478 -36.09 -5.38 15.52
C ASN A 478 -35.52 -6.68 16.15
N SER A 479 -34.36 -6.59 16.80
CA SER A 479 -33.68 -7.73 17.44
C SER A 479 -34.50 -8.46 18.50
N GLY A 480 -35.50 -7.77 19.07
CA GLY A 480 -36.33 -8.30 20.18
C GLY A 480 -35.59 -8.32 21.53
N ASP A 481 -34.31 -7.95 21.57
CA ASP A 481 -33.54 -7.80 22.79
C ASP A 481 -33.50 -6.35 23.26
N ARG A 482 -33.95 -6.13 24.49
CA ARG A 482 -34.02 -4.78 25.10
C ARG A 482 -32.63 -4.17 25.32
N SER A 483 -31.58 -4.99 25.47
CA SER A 483 -30.24 -4.50 25.72
C SER A 483 -29.61 -3.89 24.47
N SER A 484 -30.03 -4.34 23.30
CA SER A 484 -29.56 -3.88 21.98
C SER A 484 -30.58 -2.98 21.27
N SER A 485 -31.70 -2.63 21.90
CA SER A 485 -32.73 -1.74 21.34
C SER A 485 -32.65 -0.35 21.97
N LEU A 486 -32.41 0.68 21.13
CA LEU A 486 -32.26 2.07 21.53
C LEU A 486 -33.48 2.90 21.07
N HIS A 487 -33.73 3.99 21.78
CA HIS A 487 -34.76 4.98 21.45
C HIS A 487 -34.30 6.38 21.84
N ALA A 488 -34.96 7.41 21.39
CA ALA A 488 -34.63 8.79 21.72
C ALA A 488 -34.52 8.97 23.24
N GLY A 489 -33.36 9.48 23.70
CA GLY A 489 -33.04 9.62 25.12
C GLY A 489 -32.40 8.38 25.77
N SER A 490 -32.15 7.29 25.04
CA SER A 490 -31.37 6.17 25.53
C SER A 490 -29.93 6.63 25.83
N GLY A 491 -29.38 6.17 26.97
CA GLY A 491 -27.98 6.30 27.26
C GLY A 491 -27.11 5.42 26.34
N ALA A 492 -25.82 5.61 26.37
CA ALA A 492 -24.88 4.82 25.58
C ALA A 492 -25.00 3.32 25.90
N PRO A 493 -25.17 2.46 24.88
CA PRO A 493 -25.43 1.04 25.07
C PRO A 493 -24.20 0.26 25.51
N ARG A 494 -24.42 -0.96 26.01
CA ARG A 494 -23.38 -1.99 26.21
C ARG A 494 -23.98 -3.34 25.86
N PHE A 495 -23.57 -3.89 24.71
CA PHE A 495 -24.04 -5.22 24.31
C PHE A 495 -23.05 -5.94 23.39
N LEU A 496 -23.26 -7.23 23.23
CA LEU A 496 -22.57 -8.09 22.29
C LEU A 496 -23.57 -8.47 21.19
N VAL A 497 -23.24 -8.16 19.95
CA VAL A 497 -24.02 -8.59 18.77
C VAL A 497 -23.81 -10.09 18.60
N GLN A 498 -24.91 -10.85 18.65
CA GLN A 498 -24.94 -12.29 18.40
C GLN A 498 -26.06 -12.56 17.41
N ASP A 499 -25.71 -13.03 16.24
CA ASP A 499 -26.66 -13.33 15.17
C ASP A 499 -26.36 -14.67 14.50
N ALA A 500 -27.35 -15.24 13.83
CA ALA A 500 -27.22 -16.49 13.09
C ALA A 500 -27.07 -16.26 11.58
N GLY A 501 -27.13 -15.00 11.13
CA GLY A 501 -27.05 -14.56 9.74
C GLY A 501 -28.33 -13.86 9.29
N GLY A 502 -28.22 -13.09 8.28
CA GLY A 502 -29.18 -12.17 7.71
C GLY A 502 -28.44 -11.09 6.94
N ASN A 503 -29.08 -9.98 6.69
CA ASN A 503 -28.47 -8.73 6.29
C ASN A 503 -28.67 -7.73 7.44
N ASP A 504 -27.67 -7.65 8.33
CA ASP A 504 -27.79 -7.07 9.65
C ASP A 504 -27.28 -5.63 9.70
N THR A 505 -27.79 -4.83 10.63
CA THR A 505 -27.48 -3.39 10.72
C THR A 505 -27.15 -3.00 12.15
N LEU A 506 -26.03 -2.27 12.33
CA LEU A 506 -25.79 -1.46 13.52
C LEU A 506 -26.29 -0.04 13.26
N ASP A 507 -27.38 0.35 13.90
CA ASP A 507 -27.98 1.67 13.79
C ASP A 507 -27.71 2.50 15.05
N PHE A 508 -26.80 3.48 14.93
CA PHE A 508 -26.48 4.43 15.99
C PHE A 508 -26.82 5.87 15.59
N SER A 509 -27.79 6.02 14.68
CA SER A 509 -28.22 7.29 14.08
C SER A 509 -28.71 8.34 15.09
N GLY A 510 -29.11 7.93 16.28
CA GLY A 510 -29.62 8.84 17.32
C GLY A 510 -28.58 9.45 18.24
N PHE A 511 -27.28 9.22 18.02
CA PHE A 511 -26.21 9.82 18.83
C PHE A 511 -25.57 11.02 18.13
N GLU A 512 -25.23 12.04 18.94
CA GLU A 512 -24.56 13.27 18.49
C GLU A 512 -23.04 13.26 18.72
N HIS A 513 -22.54 12.26 19.44
CA HIS A 513 -21.11 12.14 19.75
C HIS A 513 -20.36 11.51 18.57
N HIS A 514 -19.08 11.85 18.44
CA HIS A 514 -18.19 11.13 17.53
C HIS A 514 -18.15 9.65 17.90
N GLN A 515 -18.37 8.81 16.92
CA GLN A 515 -18.46 7.37 17.09
C GLN A 515 -17.38 6.66 16.27
N THR A 516 -17.03 5.46 16.67
CA THR A 516 -16.29 4.50 15.85
C THR A 516 -17.14 3.25 15.76
N ILE A 517 -17.68 2.97 14.59
CA ILE A 517 -18.51 1.79 14.31
C ILE A 517 -17.68 0.85 13.45
N ASP A 518 -17.35 -0.30 14.00
CA ASP A 518 -16.46 -1.29 13.36
C ASP A 518 -17.23 -2.59 13.15
N LEU A 519 -17.54 -2.91 11.87
CA LEU A 519 -18.33 -4.08 11.49
C LEU A 519 -17.51 -5.38 11.41
N ARG A 520 -16.21 -5.31 11.60
CA ARG A 520 -15.36 -6.50 11.56
C ARG A 520 -15.72 -7.43 12.72
N HIS A 521 -15.78 -8.71 12.47
CA HIS A 521 -16.06 -9.68 13.54
C HIS A 521 -14.98 -9.60 14.64
N ASN A 522 -15.37 -9.91 15.87
CA ASN A 522 -14.51 -9.80 17.05
C ASN A 522 -13.96 -8.38 17.30
N SER A 523 -14.48 -7.35 16.65
CA SER A 523 -14.18 -5.95 16.92
C SER A 523 -15.11 -5.36 17.97
N ALA A 524 -14.78 -4.15 18.42
CA ALA A 524 -15.61 -3.40 19.35
C ALA A 524 -15.78 -1.95 18.90
N SER A 525 -17.02 -1.53 18.75
CA SER A 525 -17.41 -0.17 18.43
C SER A 525 -17.46 0.73 19.68
N SER A 526 -17.19 2.01 19.48
CA SER A 526 -17.25 3.06 20.50
C SER A 526 -18.39 4.02 20.16
N VAL A 527 -19.51 3.93 20.84
CA VAL A 527 -20.74 4.64 20.47
C VAL A 527 -21.36 5.36 21.67
N GLY A 528 -22.09 6.45 21.41
CA GLY A 528 -22.79 7.22 22.42
C GLY A 528 -21.85 7.84 23.48
N GLY A 529 -20.61 8.16 23.12
CA GLY A 529 -19.61 8.75 24.02
C GLY A 529 -18.86 7.75 24.91
N LEU A 530 -19.10 6.45 24.80
CA LEU A 530 -18.36 5.40 25.48
C LEU A 530 -17.31 4.77 24.54
N ARG A 531 -16.34 4.06 25.12
CA ARG A 531 -15.30 3.32 24.36
C ARG A 531 -15.54 1.83 24.43
N ASN A 532 -15.38 1.13 23.30
CA ASN A 532 -15.47 -0.32 23.16
C ASN A 532 -16.70 -0.92 23.86
N ASN A 533 -17.86 -0.30 23.67
CA ASN A 533 -19.07 -0.63 24.42
C ASN A 533 -20.07 -1.49 23.65
N VAL A 534 -19.91 -1.64 22.34
CA VAL A 534 -20.64 -2.58 21.52
C VAL A 534 -19.64 -3.47 20.80
N ALA A 535 -19.75 -4.77 20.98
CA ALA A 535 -18.86 -5.74 20.36
C ALA A 535 -19.63 -6.68 19.43
N ILE A 536 -18.97 -7.17 18.38
CA ILE A 536 -19.50 -8.18 17.47
C ILE A 536 -18.88 -9.53 17.85
N ALA A 537 -19.72 -10.54 18.04
CA ALA A 537 -19.26 -11.87 18.39
C ALA A 537 -18.44 -12.49 17.24
N ARG A 538 -17.59 -13.45 17.57
CA ARG A 538 -16.54 -14.00 16.71
C ARG A 538 -17.03 -14.56 15.37
N ASP A 539 -18.18 -15.08 15.25
CA ASP A 539 -18.68 -15.74 14.03
C ASP A 539 -19.90 -15.01 13.45
N VAL A 540 -20.09 -13.74 13.83
CA VAL A 540 -21.18 -12.88 13.38
C VAL A 540 -20.68 -11.94 12.31
N VAL A 541 -21.43 -11.83 11.21
CA VAL A 541 -21.24 -10.85 10.14
C VAL A 541 -22.36 -9.82 10.28
N VAL A 542 -22.00 -8.55 10.19
CA VAL A 542 -22.95 -7.43 10.14
C VAL A 542 -22.64 -6.65 8.88
N GLU A 543 -23.63 -6.46 8.02
CA GLU A 543 -23.42 -5.89 6.70
C GLU A 543 -23.54 -4.37 6.67
N ASN A 544 -24.29 -3.76 7.61
CA ASN A 544 -24.62 -2.36 7.49
C ASN A 544 -24.32 -1.56 8.77
N ALA A 545 -23.91 -0.31 8.59
CA ALA A 545 -23.71 0.64 9.68
C ALA A 545 -24.38 1.98 9.38
N ILE A 546 -25.00 2.55 10.41
CA ILE A 546 -25.56 3.91 10.38
C ILE A 546 -24.98 4.69 11.56
N GLY A 547 -24.22 5.74 11.25
CA GLY A 547 -23.69 6.72 12.20
C GLY A 547 -24.71 7.76 12.59
N GLY A 548 -24.29 8.74 13.37
CA GLY A 548 -25.16 9.76 13.96
C GLY A 548 -25.02 11.15 13.35
N SER A 549 -24.93 12.15 14.22
CA SER A 549 -24.67 13.54 13.79
C SER A 549 -23.30 14.06 14.24
N GLY A 550 -22.44 13.19 14.77
CA GLY A 550 -21.05 13.48 15.10
C GLY A 550 -20.14 13.31 13.88
N GLN A 551 -18.84 13.54 14.06
CA GLN A 551 -17.83 13.14 13.06
C GLN A 551 -17.46 11.68 13.35
N ASP A 552 -18.04 10.77 12.60
CA ASP A 552 -17.97 9.34 12.87
C ASP A 552 -16.88 8.65 12.02
N THR A 553 -16.42 7.51 12.49
CA THR A 553 -15.57 6.59 11.71
C THR A 553 -16.31 5.28 11.55
N LEU A 554 -16.70 4.93 10.33
CA LEU A 554 -17.34 3.67 10.00
C LEU A 554 -16.36 2.78 9.26
N ILE A 555 -16.21 1.56 9.75
CA ILE A 555 -15.31 0.56 9.18
C ILE A 555 -16.17 -0.66 8.82
N GLY A 556 -16.26 -0.95 7.54
CA GLY A 556 -16.91 -2.13 6.99
C GLY A 556 -16.14 -3.41 7.28
N ASN A 557 -16.44 -4.45 6.56
CA ASN A 557 -15.79 -5.77 6.70
C ASN A 557 -15.55 -6.42 5.32
N ALA A 558 -15.36 -7.72 5.26
CA ALA A 558 -15.00 -8.41 4.02
C ALA A 558 -16.18 -8.73 3.09
N VAL A 559 -17.43 -8.41 3.48
CA VAL A 559 -18.62 -8.60 2.64
C VAL A 559 -19.13 -7.26 2.12
N ASP A 560 -20.14 -7.30 1.23
CA ASP A 560 -20.78 -6.10 0.72
C ASP A 560 -21.43 -5.32 1.87
N ASN A 561 -21.01 -4.08 2.11
CA ASN A 561 -21.52 -3.24 3.19
C ASN A 561 -22.35 -2.06 2.67
N VAL A 562 -23.33 -1.64 3.45
CA VAL A 562 -24.00 -0.34 3.27
C VAL A 562 -23.60 0.55 4.45
N LEU A 563 -22.86 1.61 4.18
CA LEU A 563 -22.37 2.55 5.17
C LEU A 563 -23.04 3.92 5.00
N THR A 564 -23.69 4.38 6.05
CA THR A 564 -24.32 5.71 6.13
C THR A 564 -23.68 6.46 7.29
N GLY A 565 -22.85 7.48 7.01
CA GLY A 565 -22.17 8.25 8.05
C GLY A 565 -23.14 9.01 8.95
N GLY A 566 -24.15 9.60 8.35
CA GLY A 566 -25.09 10.52 8.97
C GLY A 566 -24.65 11.96 8.75
N ALA A 567 -25.04 12.87 9.63
CA ALA A 567 -24.59 14.25 9.53
C ALA A 567 -23.23 14.41 10.22
N GLY A 568 -22.38 15.26 9.66
CA GLY A 568 -21.02 15.46 10.15
C GLY A 568 -20.01 15.29 9.02
N GLY A 569 -18.75 15.31 9.35
CA GLY A 569 -17.66 15.00 8.40
C GLY A 569 -17.08 13.65 8.74
N ASP A 570 -17.61 12.60 8.12
CA ASP A 570 -17.35 11.22 8.48
C ASP A 570 -16.16 10.61 7.71
N VAL A 571 -15.55 9.60 8.30
CA VAL A 571 -14.48 8.82 7.67
C VAL A 571 -15.00 7.40 7.44
N LEU A 572 -15.14 7.01 6.17
CA LEU A 572 -15.78 5.77 5.77
C LEU A 572 -14.77 4.85 5.09
N TRP A 573 -14.67 3.61 5.59
CA TRP A 573 -13.86 2.52 5.04
C TRP A 573 -14.76 1.37 4.63
N GLY A 574 -14.75 0.99 3.34
CA GLY A 574 -15.49 -0.17 2.85
C GLY A 574 -14.84 -1.49 3.25
N VAL A 575 -13.52 -1.54 3.29
CA VAL A 575 -12.62 -2.67 3.57
C VAL A 575 -12.66 -3.70 2.45
N GLY A 576 -13.68 -4.52 2.33
CA GLY A 576 -13.81 -5.52 1.27
C GLY A 576 -15.26 -5.64 0.79
N GLY A 577 -15.50 -6.45 -0.25
CA GLY A 577 -16.81 -6.56 -0.88
C GLY A 577 -17.13 -5.39 -1.82
N ARG A 578 -18.39 -5.30 -2.25
CA ARG A 578 -18.93 -4.23 -3.10
C ARG A 578 -19.74 -3.30 -2.23
N ASN A 579 -19.14 -2.21 -1.79
CA ASN A 579 -19.72 -1.36 -0.78
C ASN A 579 -20.62 -0.28 -1.36
N THR A 580 -21.62 0.11 -0.59
CA THR A 580 -22.49 1.25 -0.91
C THR A 580 -22.33 2.31 0.16
N PHE A 581 -21.77 3.45 -0.22
CA PHE A 581 -21.72 4.65 0.61
C PHE A 581 -22.97 5.46 0.36
N LYS A 582 -23.89 5.47 1.34
CA LYS A 582 -25.24 5.95 1.17
C LYS A 582 -25.46 7.32 1.82
N TYR A 583 -26.12 8.20 1.09
CA TYR A 583 -26.44 9.56 1.51
C TYR A 583 -27.93 9.84 1.31
N ASP A 584 -28.61 10.13 2.40
CA ASP A 584 -30.06 10.33 2.40
C ASP A 584 -30.45 11.82 2.39
N GLN A 585 -29.62 12.69 2.95
CA GLN A 585 -29.89 14.12 3.13
C GLN A 585 -28.68 14.98 2.76
N ALA A 586 -28.89 16.26 2.46
CA ALA A 586 -27.82 17.20 2.17
C ALA A 586 -26.91 17.50 3.38
N SER A 587 -27.45 17.32 4.59
CA SER A 587 -26.69 17.47 5.84
C SER A 587 -25.71 16.33 6.10
N ASP A 588 -25.83 15.21 5.37
CA ASP A 588 -24.98 14.05 5.60
C ASP A 588 -23.52 14.30 5.16
N SER A 589 -23.31 15.22 4.22
CA SER A 589 -21.95 15.59 3.82
C SER A 589 -21.95 16.99 3.19
N THR A 590 -21.48 18.00 3.90
CA THR A 590 -21.54 19.40 3.45
C THR A 590 -20.18 19.90 2.95
N GLY A 591 -20.14 21.07 2.32
CA GLY A 591 -18.87 21.69 1.91
C GLY A 591 -17.92 21.98 3.08
N HIS A 592 -18.46 22.22 4.28
CA HIS A 592 -17.69 22.47 5.50
C HIS A 592 -17.27 21.18 6.21
N ASP A 593 -18.23 20.26 6.37
CA ASP A 593 -18.04 18.96 7.02
C ASP A 593 -18.28 17.86 6.00
N ALA A 594 -17.31 17.68 5.11
CA ALA A 594 -17.40 16.74 4.01
C ALA A 594 -16.80 15.40 4.37
N ASP A 595 -17.55 14.34 4.13
CA ASP A 595 -17.11 12.96 4.32
C ASP A 595 -15.91 12.60 3.48
N VAL A 596 -15.16 11.61 3.96
CA VAL A 596 -14.00 11.07 3.27
C VAL A 596 -14.13 9.56 3.11
N LEU A 597 -14.25 9.13 1.86
CA LEU A 597 -14.16 7.72 1.49
C LEU A 597 -12.68 7.34 1.35
N MET A 598 -12.22 6.43 2.18
CA MET A 598 -10.79 6.18 2.33
C MET A 598 -10.24 5.14 1.35
N ASP A 599 -11.05 4.14 1.00
CA ASP A 599 -10.64 2.97 0.22
C ASP A 599 -11.55 2.65 -0.97
N PHE A 600 -12.37 3.61 -1.42
CA PHE A 600 -13.35 3.46 -2.50
C PHE A 600 -12.75 2.79 -3.74
N ALA A 601 -13.33 1.68 -4.19
CA ALA A 601 -12.92 0.92 -5.36
C ALA A 601 -13.85 1.20 -6.56
N SER A 602 -13.40 2.06 -7.51
CA SER A 602 -14.21 2.41 -8.69
C SER A 602 -14.51 1.19 -9.56
N GLY A 603 -15.79 0.97 -9.84
CA GLY A 603 -16.29 -0.19 -10.59
C GLY A 603 -16.77 -1.35 -9.70
N GLU A 604 -16.45 -1.30 -8.41
CA GLU A 604 -16.92 -2.24 -7.39
C GLU A 604 -17.84 -1.53 -6.40
N ASP A 605 -17.35 -0.47 -5.76
CA ASP A 605 -18.08 0.33 -4.81
C ASP A 605 -19.01 1.34 -5.48
N THR A 606 -20.00 1.79 -4.72
CA THR A 606 -21.05 2.68 -5.20
C THR A 606 -21.31 3.82 -4.21
N VAL A 607 -21.45 5.04 -4.71
CA VAL A 607 -22.01 6.18 -3.98
C VAL A 607 -23.48 6.28 -4.31
N ASP A 608 -24.37 6.11 -3.32
CA ASP A 608 -25.81 6.16 -3.54
C ASP A 608 -26.41 7.51 -3.13
N LEU A 609 -26.77 8.32 -4.12
CA LEU A 609 -27.37 9.63 -3.99
C LEU A 609 -28.86 9.66 -4.40
N ARG A 610 -29.50 8.49 -4.58
CA ARG A 610 -30.88 8.40 -5.06
C ARG A 610 -31.89 9.04 -4.10
N ALA A 611 -31.67 8.90 -2.79
CA ALA A 611 -32.53 9.50 -1.78
C ALA A 611 -32.39 11.03 -1.80
N LEU A 612 -31.15 11.55 -1.91
CA LEU A 612 -30.87 12.98 -2.05
C LEU A 612 -31.53 13.55 -3.31
N ALA A 613 -31.39 12.91 -4.46
CA ALA A 613 -32.02 13.31 -5.72
C ALA A 613 -33.56 13.37 -5.60
N LYS A 614 -34.15 12.41 -4.89
CA LYS A 614 -35.61 12.36 -4.62
C LYS A 614 -36.05 13.48 -3.68
N GLN A 615 -35.28 13.76 -2.63
CA GLN A 615 -35.60 14.82 -1.65
C GLN A 615 -35.72 16.19 -2.33
N TYR A 616 -34.80 16.50 -3.23
CA TYR A 616 -34.77 17.78 -3.95
C TYR A 616 -35.64 17.77 -5.23
N ALA A 617 -36.34 16.66 -5.52
CA ALA A 617 -37.14 16.47 -6.73
C ALA A 617 -36.45 16.89 -8.02
N THR A 618 -35.12 16.70 -8.07
CA THR A 618 -34.26 17.19 -9.15
C THR A 618 -33.32 16.07 -9.62
N PRO A 619 -33.23 15.84 -10.94
CA PRO A 619 -32.24 14.91 -11.47
C PRO A 619 -30.84 15.47 -11.28
N LEU A 620 -29.94 14.67 -10.71
CA LEU A 620 -28.53 15.00 -10.62
C LEU A 620 -27.89 14.88 -12.01
N ARG A 621 -27.21 15.92 -12.44
CA ARG A 621 -26.63 16.04 -13.79
C ARG A 621 -25.13 16.24 -13.72
N LEU A 622 -24.38 15.37 -14.37
CA LEU A 622 -22.95 15.55 -14.51
C LEU A 622 -22.64 16.78 -15.38
N VAL A 623 -21.85 17.70 -14.84
CA VAL A 623 -21.37 18.91 -15.53
C VAL A 623 -19.86 19.07 -15.28
N GLN A 624 -19.17 19.81 -16.14
CA GLN A 624 -17.76 20.16 -15.91
C GLN A 624 -17.62 21.22 -14.83
N ASP A 625 -18.48 22.26 -14.89
CA ASP A 625 -18.56 23.36 -13.93
C ASP A 625 -20.01 23.64 -13.57
N TYR A 626 -20.24 24.14 -12.36
CA TYR A 626 -21.60 24.50 -11.90
C TYR A 626 -22.21 25.60 -12.78
N THR A 627 -23.31 25.30 -13.43
CA THR A 627 -24.02 26.25 -14.29
C THR A 627 -25.00 27.13 -13.53
N GLY A 628 -25.29 26.82 -12.27
CA GLY A 628 -26.30 27.46 -11.43
C GLY A 628 -27.67 26.81 -11.56
N ARG A 629 -27.71 25.56 -11.99
CA ARG A 629 -28.94 24.76 -12.02
C ARG A 629 -28.91 23.78 -10.86
N VAL A 630 -29.98 23.69 -10.14
CA VAL A 630 -30.18 22.70 -9.07
C VAL A 630 -29.93 21.29 -9.64
N GLY A 631 -29.09 20.52 -8.96
CA GLY A 631 -28.70 19.16 -9.35
C GLY A 631 -27.45 19.08 -10.24
N ASP A 632 -26.79 20.23 -10.55
CA ASP A 632 -25.48 20.20 -11.20
C ASP A 632 -24.50 19.45 -10.32
N THR A 633 -23.88 18.41 -10.85
CA THR A 633 -22.95 17.52 -10.14
C THR A 633 -21.60 17.55 -10.83
N VAL A 634 -20.56 17.86 -10.09
CA VAL A 634 -19.16 17.87 -10.54
C VAL A 634 -18.44 16.72 -9.90
N ILE A 635 -17.74 15.91 -10.70
CA ILE A 635 -16.84 14.85 -10.24
C ILE A 635 -15.46 15.16 -10.80
N ASN A 636 -14.53 15.54 -9.94
CA ASN A 636 -13.18 15.90 -10.38
C ASN A 636 -12.12 15.59 -9.28
N TYR A 637 -10.85 15.71 -9.66
CA TYR A 637 -9.74 15.68 -8.74
C TYR A 637 -9.40 17.10 -8.27
N HIS A 638 -9.28 17.27 -6.96
CA HIS A 638 -8.95 18.57 -6.34
C HIS A 638 -7.48 18.59 -5.92
N PRO A 639 -6.58 19.23 -6.69
CA PRO A 639 -5.12 19.15 -6.50
C PRO A 639 -4.65 19.66 -5.13
N GLN A 640 -5.31 20.68 -4.57
CA GLN A 640 -4.92 21.27 -3.28
C GLN A 640 -5.15 20.31 -2.10
N SER A 641 -6.19 19.49 -2.16
CA SER A 641 -6.51 18.50 -1.12
C SER A 641 -5.96 17.10 -1.41
N GLY A 642 -5.50 16.84 -2.64
CA GLY A 642 -5.10 15.51 -3.09
C GLY A 642 -6.24 14.49 -3.10
N ARG A 643 -7.50 14.96 -3.28
CA ARG A 643 -8.70 14.12 -3.18
C ARG A 643 -9.55 14.22 -4.44
N TYR A 644 -10.23 13.13 -4.78
CA TYR A 644 -11.36 13.18 -5.69
C TYR A 644 -12.57 13.73 -4.94
N VAL A 645 -13.41 14.46 -5.64
CA VAL A 645 -14.60 15.08 -5.05
C VAL A 645 -15.82 14.79 -5.89
N VAL A 646 -16.96 14.57 -5.22
CA VAL A 646 -18.29 14.60 -5.80
C VAL A 646 -19.02 15.76 -5.14
N GLY A 647 -19.25 16.83 -5.89
CA GLY A 647 -19.90 18.03 -5.39
C GLY A 647 -21.23 18.28 -6.12
N ILE A 648 -22.27 18.71 -5.40
CA ILE A 648 -23.60 18.94 -5.95
C ILE A 648 -24.09 20.35 -5.56
N ASP A 649 -24.54 21.12 -6.54
CA ASP A 649 -25.25 22.38 -6.37
C ASP A 649 -26.74 22.07 -6.15
N LEU A 650 -27.19 22.08 -4.91
CA LEU A 650 -28.56 21.77 -4.53
C LEU A 650 -29.47 23.02 -4.48
N LEU A 651 -28.89 24.22 -4.49
CA LEU A 651 -29.60 25.49 -4.35
C LEU A 651 -29.54 26.36 -5.60
N GLY A 652 -28.74 25.99 -6.60
CA GLY A 652 -28.62 26.70 -7.87
C GLY A 652 -27.79 27.99 -7.81
N HIS A 653 -26.82 28.04 -6.91
CA HIS A 653 -25.96 29.23 -6.70
C HIS A 653 -24.51 29.05 -7.13
N ARG A 654 -24.23 28.02 -7.93
CA ARG A 654 -22.93 27.71 -8.52
C ARG A 654 -21.86 27.32 -7.50
N GLN A 655 -22.27 26.72 -6.40
CA GLN A 655 -21.39 26.20 -5.37
C GLN A 655 -21.87 24.81 -4.94
N SER A 656 -20.99 24.06 -4.30
CA SER A 656 -21.33 22.76 -3.77
C SER A 656 -22.02 22.91 -2.42
N ASP A 657 -23.26 22.53 -2.32
CA ASP A 657 -24.00 22.42 -1.05
C ASP A 657 -23.76 21.06 -0.39
N PHE A 658 -23.53 20.05 -1.21
CA PHE A 658 -23.23 18.70 -0.81
C PHE A 658 -21.86 18.31 -1.40
N LEU A 659 -20.96 17.73 -0.60
CA LEU A 659 -19.59 17.43 -1.01
C LEU A 659 -19.05 16.17 -0.36
N ILE A 660 -18.71 15.18 -1.16
CA ILE A 660 -17.95 13.99 -0.74
C ILE A 660 -16.50 14.12 -1.22
N LYS A 661 -15.56 13.71 -0.40
CA LYS A 661 -14.15 13.54 -0.75
C LYS A 661 -13.80 12.06 -0.80
N SER A 662 -12.92 11.67 -1.71
CA SER A 662 -12.41 10.30 -1.78
C SER A 662 -10.91 10.30 -1.90
N ALA A 663 -10.26 9.36 -1.23
CA ALA A 663 -8.83 9.10 -1.39
C ALA A 663 -8.51 8.48 -2.76
N ARG A 664 -9.51 7.84 -3.38
CA ARG A 664 -9.38 7.12 -4.65
C ARG A 664 -10.37 7.66 -5.70
N LEU A 665 -10.14 7.29 -6.96
CA LEU A 665 -10.97 7.72 -8.10
C LEU A 665 -12.43 7.30 -7.94
N ILE A 666 -13.34 8.26 -8.15
CA ILE A 666 -14.78 8.01 -8.35
C ILE A 666 -15.11 8.37 -9.79
N LYS A 667 -15.75 7.45 -10.52
CA LYS A 667 -16.25 7.70 -11.89
C LYS A 667 -17.76 7.94 -11.87
N PRO A 668 -18.30 8.60 -12.89
CA PRO A 668 -19.74 8.87 -12.97
C PRO A 668 -20.63 7.62 -12.87
N GLN A 669 -20.17 6.47 -13.38
CA GLN A 669 -20.91 5.21 -13.30
C GLN A 669 -20.99 4.62 -11.88
N ASP A 670 -20.09 5.02 -10.99
CA ASP A 670 -20.06 4.56 -9.61
C ASP A 670 -21.06 5.34 -8.73
N VAL A 671 -21.71 6.36 -9.28
CA VAL A 671 -22.63 7.23 -8.55
C VAL A 671 -24.07 6.98 -8.99
N LEU A 672 -24.86 6.34 -8.11
CA LEU A 672 -26.29 6.13 -8.32
C LEU A 672 -27.08 7.43 -8.08
N GLY A 673 -28.03 7.71 -8.94
CA GLY A 673 -28.83 8.94 -8.91
C GLY A 673 -28.43 9.95 -9.97
N LEU A 674 -27.26 9.80 -10.60
CA LEU A 674 -26.90 10.61 -11.78
C LEU A 674 -27.77 10.23 -12.99
N THR A 675 -28.25 11.22 -13.69
CA THR A 675 -28.93 11.02 -14.97
C THR A 675 -27.89 10.85 -16.07
N ALA A 676 -28.00 9.76 -16.83
CA ALA A 676 -27.16 9.54 -18.00
C ALA A 676 -27.31 10.71 -18.99
N HIS A 677 -26.19 11.28 -19.43
CA HIS A 677 -26.19 12.21 -20.56
C HIS A 677 -26.73 11.45 -21.78
N ARG A 678 -27.98 11.74 -22.22
CA ARG A 678 -28.34 11.45 -23.61
C ARG A 678 -27.53 12.40 -24.46
N ARG A 679 -26.56 11.85 -25.21
CA ARG A 679 -25.83 12.56 -26.27
C ARG A 679 -26.80 13.04 -27.35
#